data_62f207505f3b6310760d41e24957b59a
#
_entry.id   62f207505f3b6310760d41e24957b59a
#
_cell.length_a   1.000
_cell.length_b   1.000
_cell.length_c   1.000
_cell.angle_alpha   90.00
_cell.angle_beta   90.00
_cell.angle_gamma   90.00
#
_symmetry.space_group_name_H-M   'P 1'
#
loop_
_entity.id
_entity.type
_entity.pdbx_description
1 polymer ?
#
loop_
_entity_poly.entity_id
_entity_poly.type
_entity_poly.pdbx_seq_one_letter_code
_entity_poly.pdbx_strand_id
1 'polypeptide(L)'
;MSGDLAVAALVDGRVIDHPTAGERGVGRYTIGFVRAMMSAGIDTTVLCSTQKQRDRWQDAIAGVAVKQLSRDVIVASRDHEPWFICTQLMLHPVPLDVIPSIVTEADLRVAAIVHDVIPQRFPERYLTNDHARVQTRLRTLTCRSIDRFCANSTFTADTSAVELGVERSRIDVVGAVVEPQFQAASSTSLTAGVSSTSSRRSVVAVTGADQRKNTERLITAWSRLPEATRRTAELVVACAAPQPTLDHWHHLAVHQGVGSDIRFTGEVTDDELVALMQQAVLGVMPSLEEGFGLPIAEMVACETPVLCSATSSMPEVAGCDDALFDPYDIENLARLLDHALNDAHFRQHVLTEETQRLQRWTVDQVGAEIVSALQQPTRPRRTPTTKPLSVAFAAPHPRSASGIGPYTHMVLEHWPHGDDVIALDDCSVLDERLNSRATQRAAVGVGSIGRTFRSHDVDHLVITLGSSEHHAVSLERAAMGDAHLWLHEATALGAVIGPAHFGGGERWAQQRLSALGVEHSVGVDVMNPEELHRCGITGLEQAIKEARSIIVTSQEGREALTAEYGASLPPITVIPLAHPTRSQSAVGGNRVVSFGVVDDNKRPEELIQLLAKCDDLHLDLIGSITSEQRTKLIDYSMQLGVEERLAIHGRASDSALDGLLNNVRCAVQFREGHPGQMSAAICELLSRGVPVISDMTTHGEGHEGLVVIDSGDLNAAADAVEAFRDGNAAQHAGDVARSHAMQWTATHVAQALREWLLQQSMLRTGSTV
;
A
#
# COMPACT_ATOMS: atom_id res chain seq x y z
N MET A 1 12.41 -3.45 44.29
CA MET A 1 12.35 -4.65 43.46
C MET A 1 11.21 -4.37 42.46
N SER A 2 11.53 -3.73 41.38
CA SER A 2 10.63 -3.60 40.23
C SER A 2 10.67 -4.93 39.51
N GLY A 3 9.57 -5.67 39.48
CA GLY A 3 9.47 -6.86 38.65
C GLY A 3 9.66 -6.45 37.21
N ASP A 4 10.73 -6.94 36.58
CA ASP A 4 10.90 -6.84 35.14
C ASP A 4 9.70 -7.51 34.48
N LEU A 5 8.81 -6.71 33.91
CA LEU A 5 7.74 -7.19 33.04
C LEU A 5 8.44 -7.86 31.84
N ALA A 6 8.37 -9.18 31.78
CA ALA A 6 8.91 -9.94 30.67
C ALA A 6 8.27 -9.42 29.36
N VAL A 7 9.08 -8.94 28.42
CA VAL A 7 8.60 -8.48 27.10
C VAL A 7 8.14 -9.71 26.33
N ALA A 8 6.91 -9.68 25.83
CA ALA A 8 6.38 -10.71 24.93
C ALA A 8 6.30 -10.19 23.48
N ALA A 9 6.53 -11.06 22.51
CA ALA A 9 6.50 -10.70 21.10
C ALA A 9 5.90 -11.80 20.21
N LEU A 10 5.08 -11.36 19.27
CA LEU A 10 4.50 -12.14 18.18
C LEU A 10 5.19 -11.72 16.88
N VAL A 11 6.02 -12.58 16.33
CA VAL A 11 6.84 -12.27 15.15
C VAL A 11 6.14 -12.74 13.87
N ASP A 12 6.04 -11.88 12.88
CA ASP A 12 5.54 -12.25 11.54
C ASP A 12 6.51 -13.21 10.85
N GLY A 13 6.16 -14.49 10.83
CA GLY A 13 6.98 -15.56 10.26
C GLY A 13 6.83 -15.77 8.76
N ARG A 14 5.97 -15.01 8.08
CA ARG A 14 5.67 -15.20 6.64
C ARG A 14 6.87 -14.90 5.74
N VAL A 15 7.84 -14.11 6.21
CA VAL A 15 9.04 -13.73 5.44
C VAL A 15 9.90 -14.91 5.01
N ILE A 16 9.88 -16.04 5.74
CA ILE A 16 10.75 -17.19 5.48
C ILE A 16 10.49 -17.86 4.13
N ASP A 17 9.29 -17.70 3.58
CA ASP A 17 8.89 -18.21 2.26
C ASP A 17 8.92 -17.14 1.16
N HIS A 18 9.46 -15.95 1.44
CA HIS A 18 9.54 -14.91 0.40
C HIS A 18 10.43 -15.38 -0.76
N PRO A 19 9.95 -15.34 -2.03
CA PRO A 19 10.61 -16.00 -3.16
C PRO A 19 12.05 -15.57 -3.42
N THR A 20 12.39 -14.32 -3.14
CA THR A 20 13.71 -13.75 -3.41
C THR A 20 14.48 -13.35 -2.16
N ALA A 21 13.81 -13.19 -1.02
CA ALA A 21 14.41 -12.68 0.21
C ALA A 21 14.44 -13.71 1.34
N GLY A 22 13.60 -14.76 1.30
CA GLY A 22 13.44 -15.73 2.39
C GLY A 22 14.66 -16.60 2.66
N GLU A 23 15.43 -16.94 1.63
CA GLU A 23 16.66 -17.76 1.73
C GLU A 23 17.96 -16.93 1.71
N ARG A 24 17.86 -15.61 1.61
CA ARG A 24 18.98 -14.68 1.50
C ARG A 24 19.01 -13.69 2.68
N GLY A 25 19.71 -12.59 2.50
CA GLY A 25 20.00 -11.62 3.55
C GLY A 25 18.87 -11.27 4.49
N VAL A 26 17.64 -11.03 3.97
CA VAL A 26 16.48 -10.65 4.82
C VAL A 26 15.99 -11.83 5.68
N GLY A 27 15.88 -13.03 5.11
CA GLY A 27 15.48 -14.22 5.85
C GLY A 27 16.50 -14.56 6.94
N ARG A 28 17.79 -14.58 6.60
CA ARG A 28 18.90 -14.78 7.57
C ARG A 28 18.89 -13.71 8.66
N TYR A 29 18.76 -12.44 8.28
CA TYR A 29 18.62 -11.36 9.25
C TYR A 29 17.46 -11.61 10.23
N THR A 30 16.28 -11.98 9.71
CA THR A 30 15.10 -12.21 10.57
C THR A 30 15.29 -13.41 11.49
N ILE A 31 15.93 -14.49 11.03
CA ILE A 31 16.28 -15.64 11.89
C ILE A 31 17.22 -15.20 13.00
N GLY A 32 18.30 -14.46 12.69
CA GLY A 32 19.23 -13.91 13.67
C GLY A 32 18.53 -12.98 14.67
N PHE A 33 17.61 -12.13 14.21
CA PHE A 33 16.81 -11.24 15.04
C PHE A 33 15.94 -12.02 16.05
N VAL A 34 15.26 -13.08 15.61
CA VAL A 34 14.46 -13.96 16.49
C VAL A 34 15.35 -14.68 17.51
N ARG A 35 16.54 -15.17 17.11
CA ARG A 35 17.52 -15.76 18.04
C ARG A 35 17.97 -14.77 19.11
N ALA A 36 18.25 -13.52 18.72
CA ALA A 36 18.62 -12.46 19.65
C ALA A 36 17.51 -12.15 20.65
N MET A 37 16.26 -12.09 20.19
CA MET A 37 15.09 -11.92 21.07
C MET A 37 14.99 -13.03 22.10
N MET A 38 15.12 -14.29 21.67
CA MET A 38 15.04 -15.46 22.56
C MET A 38 16.21 -15.48 23.55
N SER A 39 17.45 -15.18 23.12
CA SER A 39 18.63 -15.07 23.98
C SER A 39 18.47 -14.00 25.05
N ALA A 40 17.83 -12.87 24.70
CA ALA A 40 17.55 -11.78 25.62
C ALA A 40 16.36 -12.02 26.57
N GLY A 41 15.75 -13.21 26.51
CA GLY A 41 14.61 -13.59 27.39
C GLY A 41 13.26 -13.01 26.98
N ILE A 42 13.11 -12.52 25.75
CA ILE A 42 11.80 -12.10 25.21
C ILE A 42 10.96 -13.36 24.95
N ASP A 43 9.75 -13.42 25.52
CA ASP A 43 8.78 -14.49 25.19
C ASP A 43 8.34 -14.37 23.74
N THR A 44 8.95 -15.16 22.88
CA THR A 44 8.88 -15.01 21.43
C THR A 44 8.04 -16.13 20.80
N THR A 45 6.96 -15.77 20.12
CA THR A 45 6.16 -16.69 19.29
C THR A 45 6.17 -16.24 17.84
N VAL A 46 6.55 -17.11 16.92
CA VAL A 46 6.51 -16.87 15.48
C VAL A 46 5.16 -17.26 14.90
N LEU A 47 4.54 -16.35 14.16
CA LEU A 47 3.22 -16.53 13.53
C LEU A 47 3.35 -16.85 12.04
N CYS A 48 2.80 -17.97 11.62
CA CYS A 48 2.88 -18.49 10.25
C CYS A 48 1.50 -18.70 9.64
N SER A 49 1.38 -18.45 8.34
CA SER A 49 0.13 -18.71 7.60
C SER A 49 0.03 -20.14 7.06
N THR A 50 1.16 -20.84 6.88
CA THR A 50 1.21 -22.18 6.28
C THR A 50 2.00 -23.17 7.12
N GLN A 51 1.72 -24.48 6.94
CA GLN A 51 2.50 -25.55 7.61
C GLN A 51 3.98 -25.49 7.17
N LYS A 52 4.24 -25.29 5.88
CA LYS A 52 5.59 -25.20 5.34
C LYS A 52 6.42 -24.12 6.05
N GLN A 53 5.83 -22.94 6.31
CA GLN A 53 6.50 -21.90 7.08
C GLN A 53 6.81 -22.36 8.50
N ARG A 54 5.89 -23.05 9.17
CA ARG A 54 6.10 -23.57 10.52
C ARG A 54 7.28 -24.54 10.57
N ASP A 55 7.31 -25.49 9.64
CA ASP A 55 8.37 -26.49 9.58
C ASP A 55 9.74 -25.81 9.37
N ARG A 56 9.83 -24.87 8.42
CA ARG A 56 11.06 -24.11 8.17
C ARG A 56 11.55 -23.30 9.39
N TRP A 57 10.66 -22.70 10.16
CA TRP A 57 11.04 -21.97 11.36
C TRP A 57 11.53 -22.91 12.47
N GLN A 58 10.90 -24.07 12.63
CA GLN A 58 11.33 -25.08 13.61
C GLN A 58 12.70 -25.67 13.24
N ASP A 59 12.97 -25.86 11.95
CA ASP A 59 14.27 -26.30 11.45
C ASP A 59 15.35 -25.21 11.65
N ALA A 60 14.99 -23.93 11.44
CA ALA A 60 15.95 -22.82 11.55
C ALA A 60 16.34 -22.50 13.00
N ILE A 61 15.41 -22.59 13.95
CA ILE A 61 15.64 -22.23 15.36
C ILE A 61 15.08 -23.30 16.29
N ALA A 62 15.96 -24.03 16.93
CA ALA A 62 15.56 -25.05 17.92
C ALA A 62 14.81 -24.42 19.10
N GLY A 63 13.64 -24.98 19.42
CA GLY A 63 12.84 -24.56 20.57
C GLY A 63 12.02 -23.27 20.38
N VAL A 64 12.00 -22.69 19.18
CA VAL A 64 11.13 -21.53 18.90
C VAL A 64 9.65 -21.94 18.96
N ALA A 65 8.83 -21.14 19.63
CA ALA A 65 7.39 -21.32 19.64
C ALA A 65 6.80 -20.85 18.29
N VAL A 66 6.11 -21.75 17.58
CA VAL A 66 5.51 -21.41 16.27
C VAL A 66 4.01 -21.71 16.31
N LYS A 67 3.19 -20.72 15.96
CA LYS A 67 1.73 -20.83 15.95
C LYS A 67 1.14 -20.39 14.60
N GLN A 68 -0.11 -20.79 14.38
CA GLN A 68 -0.90 -20.31 13.23
C GLN A 68 -1.20 -18.82 13.41
N LEU A 69 -1.01 -18.02 12.36
CA LEU A 69 -1.52 -16.65 12.31
C LEU A 69 -3.06 -16.72 12.26
N SER A 70 -3.71 -16.53 13.38
CA SER A 70 -5.17 -16.61 13.51
C SER A 70 -5.68 -15.66 14.59
N ARG A 71 -6.98 -15.32 14.51
CA ARG A 71 -7.64 -14.44 15.48
C ARG A 71 -7.53 -14.99 16.89
N ASP A 72 -7.77 -16.30 17.07
CA ASP A 72 -7.75 -16.94 18.39
C ASP A 72 -6.38 -16.82 19.06
N VAL A 73 -5.30 -17.00 18.30
CA VAL A 73 -3.93 -16.87 18.83
C VAL A 73 -3.64 -15.42 19.24
N ILE A 74 -4.02 -14.45 18.41
CA ILE A 74 -3.81 -13.03 18.70
C ILE A 74 -4.63 -12.58 19.92
N VAL A 75 -5.92 -12.96 19.99
CA VAL A 75 -6.80 -12.60 21.11
C VAL A 75 -6.32 -13.25 22.40
N ALA A 76 -5.95 -14.54 22.38
CA ALA A 76 -5.43 -15.24 23.56
C ALA A 76 -4.11 -14.65 24.10
N SER A 77 -3.33 -13.99 23.24
CA SER A 77 -2.07 -13.35 23.66
C SER A 77 -2.25 -11.94 24.23
N ARG A 78 -3.44 -11.36 24.11
CA ARG A 78 -3.70 -9.94 24.41
C ARG A 78 -3.42 -9.54 25.86
N ASP A 79 -3.69 -10.42 26.81
CA ASP A 79 -3.51 -10.17 28.24
C ASP A 79 -2.03 -9.98 28.63
N HIS A 80 -1.10 -10.41 27.78
CA HIS A 80 0.35 -10.23 27.97
C HIS A 80 0.88 -8.97 27.27
N GLU A 81 0.02 -8.15 26.64
CA GLU A 81 0.37 -6.94 25.89
C GLU A 81 1.59 -7.13 24.94
N PRO A 82 1.61 -8.19 24.10
CA PRO A 82 2.78 -8.48 23.30
C PRO A 82 2.99 -7.42 22.23
N TRP A 83 4.24 -7.29 21.79
CA TRP A 83 4.56 -6.59 20.56
C TRP A 83 4.26 -7.48 19.34
N PHE A 84 3.69 -6.92 18.28
CA PHE A 84 3.72 -7.55 16.96
C PHE A 84 4.95 -7.05 16.21
N ILE A 85 5.84 -7.95 15.77
CA ILE A 85 7.04 -7.62 15.02
C ILE A 85 6.79 -7.86 13.52
N CYS A 86 6.61 -6.80 12.77
CA CYS A 86 6.48 -6.83 11.32
C CYS A 86 7.86 -7.01 10.68
N THR A 87 8.09 -8.14 10.00
CA THR A 87 9.40 -8.51 9.42
C THR A 87 9.53 -8.18 7.92
N GLN A 88 8.45 -7.87 7.23
CA GLN A 88 8.42 -7.66 5.77
C GLN A 88 7.75 -6.34 5.37
N LEU A 89 8.03 -5.27 6.11
CA LEU A 89 7.45 -3.96 5.89
C LEU A 89 7.49 -3.50 4.42
N MET A 90 8.63 -3.64 3.77
CA MET A 90 8.83 -3.23 2.37
C MET A 90 8.75 -4.40 1.37
N LEU A 91 8.58 -5.64 1.85
CA LEU A 91 8.68 -6.85 1.02
C LEU A 91 7.35 -7.56 0.80
N HIS A 92 6.38 -7.40 1.72
CA HIS A 92 5.12 -8.14 1.62
C HIS A 92 4.46 -7.92 0.25
N PRO A 93 4.06 -8.97 -0.49
CA PRO A 93 3.51 -8.83 -1.84
C PRO A 93 2.20 -8.04 -1.88
N VAL A 94 1.43 -8.09 -0.79
CA VAL A 94 0.18 -7.34 -0.64
C VAL A 94 0.38 -6.21 0.35
N PRO A 95 0.47 -4.93 -0.08
CA PRO A 95 0.69 -3.79 0.82
C PRO A 95 -0.36 -3.66 1.94
N LEU A 96 -1.58 -4.06 1.67
CA LEU A 96 -2.68 -4.03 2.63
C LEU A 96 -2.58 -5.08 3.74
N ASP A 97 -1.72 -6.08 3.58
CA ASP A 97 -1.52 -7.17 4.55
C ASP A 97 -0.14 -7.14 5.22
N VAL A 98 0.57 -6.03 5.10
CA VAL A 98 1.85 -5.81 5.79
C VAL A 98 1.68 -5.95 7.31
N ILE A 99 0.63 -5.34 7.86
CA ILE A 99 0.16 -5.59 9.22
C ILE A 99 -1.20 -6.28 9.09
N PRO A 100 -1.32 -7.56 9.47
CA PRO A 100 -2.61 -8.26 9.40
C PRO A 100 -3.72 -7.53 10.15
N SER A 101 -4.92 -7.48 9.60
CA SER A 101 -6.07 -6.80 10.20
C SER A 101 -6.35 -7.25 11.63
N ILE A 102 -6.20 -8.55 11.90
CA ILE A 102 -6.38 -9.13 13.24
C ILE A 102 -5.41 -8.55 14.29
N VAL A 103 -4.22 -8.10 13.89
CA VAL A 103 -3.26 -7.40 14.78
C VAL A 103 -3.78 -6.02 15.14
N THR A 104 -4.35 -5.33 14.14
CA THR A 104 -4.97 -4.01 14.32
C THR A 104 -6.23 -4.10 15.20
N GLU A 105 -7.08 -5.12 14.96
CA GLU A 105 -8.27 -5.41 15.78
C GLU A 105 -7.93 -5.64 17.25
N ALA A 106 -6.85 -6.36 17.52
CA ALA A 106 -6.39 -6.65 18.86
C ALA A 106 -5.71 -5.45 19.54
N ASP A 107 -5.50 -4.35 18.84
CA ASP A 107 -4.82 -3.13 19.31
C ASP A 107 -3.42 -3.39 19.88
N LEU A 108 -2.66 -4.31 19.25
CA LEU A 108 -1.32 -4.63 19.68
C LEU A 108 -0.35 -3.49 19.34
N ARG A 109 0.70 -3.36 20.14
CA ARG A 109 1.85 -2.51 19.77
C ARG A 109 2.57 -3.15 18.59
N VAL A 110 2.98 -2.34 17.62
CA VAL A 110 3.68 -2.82 16.42
C VAL A 110 5.08 -2.24 16.35
N ALA A 111 6.08 -3.13 16.28
CA ALA A 111 7.42 -2.77 15.84
C ALA A 111 7.68 -3.36 14.46
N ALA A 112 8.48 -2.68 13.63
CA ALA A 112 8.83 -3.17 12.30
C ALA A 112 10.33 -3.20 12.11
N ILE A 113 10.82 -4.24 11.44
CA ILE A 113 12.20 -4.33 10.98
C ILE A 113 12.31 -3.53 9.68
N VAL A 114 13.32 -2.65 9.61
CA VAL A 114 13.70 -1.94 8.41
C VAL A 114 15.07 -2.40 7.96
N HIS A 115 15.11 -3.08 6.81
CA HIS A 115 16.36 -3.61 6.24
C HIS A 115 17.11 -2.55 5.44
N ASP A 116 16.40 -1.82 4.61
CA ASP A 116 16.86 -0.66 3.85
C ASP A 116 15.65 0.11 3.26
N VAL A 117 15.94 1.24 2.65
CA VAL A 117 15.00 2.08 1.89
C VAL A 117 15.58 2.44 0.51
N ILE A 118 16.39 1.54 -0.04
CA ILE A 118 17.08 1.74 -1.33
C ILE A 118 16.10 2.03 -2.48
N PRO A 119 14.96 1.33 -2.62
CA PRO A 119 14.00 1.66 -3.68
C PRO A 119 13.43 3.08 -3.59
N GLN A 120 13.25 3.61 -2.39
CA GLN A 120 12.75 4.97 -2.18
C GLN A 120 13.81 6.03 -2.51
N ARG A 121 15.09 5.74 -2.22
CA ARG A 121 16.22 6.61 -2.51
C ARG A 121 16.57 6.71 -3.99
N PHE A 122 16.31 5.63 -4.74
CA PHE A 122 16.63 5.54 -6.17
C PHE A 122 15.39 5.10 -6.97
N PRO A 123 14.31 5.93 -6.95
CA PRO A 123 13.02 5.55 -7.54
C PRO A 123 13.10 5.34 -9.05
N GLU A 124 13.98 6.05 -9.77
CA GLU A 124 14.16 5.88 -11.22
C GLU A 124 14.69 4.47 -11.59
N ARG A 125 15.41 3.86 -10.67
CA ARG A 125 15.99 2.52 -10.86
C ARG A 125 15.06 1.41 -10.44
N TYR A 126 14.39 1.55 -9.30
CA TYR A 126 13.64 0.47 -8.66
C TYR A 126 12.13 0.62 -8.77
N LEU A 127 11.61 1.83 -8.91
CA LEU A 127 10.17 2.11 -9.01
C LEU A 127 9.81 2.55 -10.43
N THR A 128 10.15 1.69 -11.41
CA THR A 128 10.09 2.02 -12.83
C THR A 128 8.68 2.04 -13.43
N ASN A 129 7.69 1.51 -12.71
CA ASN A 129 6.29 1.49 -13.14
C ASN A 129 5.35 1.94 -12.02
N ASP A 130 4.14 2.34 -12.40
CA ASP A 130 3.15 2.89 -11.47
C ASP A 130 2.74 1.90 -10.39
N HIS A 131 2.65 0.61 -10.71
CA HIS A 131 2.34 -0.44 -9.74
C HIS A 131 3.38 -0.47 -8.60
N ALA A 132 4.69 -0.49 -8.92
CA ALA A 132 5.76 -0.47 -7.92
C ALA A 132 5.72 0.80 -7.06
N ARG A 133 5.43 1.96 -7.67
CA ARG A 133 5.29 3.24 -6.98
C ARG A 133 4.12 3.24 -6.00
N VAL A 134 2.94 2.79 -6.46
CA VAL A 134 1.74 2.67 -5.62
C VAL A 134 1.99 1.73 -4.45
N GLN A 135 2.54 0.54 -4.70
CA GLN A 135 2.84 -0.42 -3.64
C GLN A 135 3.82 0.12 -2.61
N THR A 136 4.88 0.77 -3.06
CA THR A 136 5.87 1.38 -2.17
C THR A 136 5.23 2.50 -1.33
N ARG A 137 4.40 3.32 -1.94
CA ARG A 137 3.68 4.38 -1.24
C ARG A 137 2.74 3.84 -0.16
N LEU A 138 1.94 2.82 -0.46
CA LEU A 138 1.06 2.17 0.51
C LEU A 138 1.84 1.64 1.72
N ARG A 139 2.99 0.98 1.49
CA ARG A 139 3.86 0.51 2.59
C ARG A 139 4.44 1.67 3.41
N THR A 140 4.90 2.74 2.76
CA THR A 140 5.40 3.95 3.42
C THR A 140 4.33 4.57 4.33
N LEU A 141 3.08 4.58 3.87
CA LEU A 141 1.98 5.11 4.66
C LEU A 141 1.65 4.24 5.88
N THR A 142 1.82 2.91 5.77
CA THR A 142 1.68 1.99 6.91
C THR A 142 2.68 2.31 8.03
N CYS A 143 3.85 2.89 7.70
CA CYS A 143 4.85 3.28 8.70
C CYS A 143 4.34 4.28 9.74
N ARG A 144 3.30 5.04 9.44
CA ARG A 144 2.71 6.01 10.38
C ARG A 144 2.01 5.33 11.55
N SER A 145 1.52 4.10 11.37
CA SER A 145 0.84 3.32 12.40
C SER A 145 1.75 2.42 13.22
N ILE A 146 3.01 2.25 12.84
CA ILE A 146 4.00 1.48 13.55
C ILE A 146 4.50 2.28 14.76
N ASP A 147 4.60 1.68 15.94
CA ASP A 147 5.04 2.38 17.15
C ASP A 147 6.55 2.57 17.19
N ARG A 148 7.31 1.53 16.84
CA ARG A 148 8.77 1.52 16.83
C ARG A 148 9.32 0.85 15.57
N PHE A 149 10.54 1.22 15.20
CA PHE A 149 11.27 0.60 14.10
C PHE A 149 12.61 0.10 14.59
N CYS A 150 12.99 -1.09 14.15
CA CYS A 150 14.28 -1.70 14.41
C CYS A 150 15.10 -1.63 13.11
N ALA A 151 16.07 -0.75 13.04
CA ALA A 151 16.98 -0.62 11.91
C ALA A 151 18.27 -1.42 12.16
N ASN A 152 18.83 -1.96 11.10
CA ASN A 152 20.07 -2.75 11.18
C ASN A 152 21.34 -1.90 11.27
N SER A 153 21.28 -0.60 10.93
CA SER A 153 22.42 0.33 10.99
C SER A 153 21.96 1.76 11.27
N THR A 154 22.87 2.61 11.70
CA THR A 154 22.62 4.06 11.84
C THR A 154 22.25 4.68 10.50
N PHE A 155 22.95 4.28 9.43
CA PHE A 155 22.64 4.74 8.09
C PHE A 155 21.20 4.39 7.67
N THR A 156 20.76 3.15 7.89
CA THR A 156 19.38 2.74 7.61
C THR A 156 18.38 3.51 8.48
N ALA A 157 18.70 3.75 9.74
CA ALA A 157 17.81 4.52 10.63
C ALA A 157 17.64 5.96 10.14
N ASP A 158 18.73 6.63 9.77
CA ASP A 158 18.71 8.04 9.34
C ASP A 158 18.01 8.20 7.98
N THR A 159 18.33 7.33 7.02
CA THR A 159 17.69 7.34 5.71
C THR A 159 16.21 6.97 5.80
N SER A 160 15.85 6.01 6.65
CA SER A 160 14.44 5.62 6.85
C SER A 160 13.62 6.73 7.48
N ALA A 161 14.19 7.53 8.38
CA ALA A 161 13.48 8.68 8.94
C ALA A 161 13.05 9.66 7.86
N VAL A 162 13.92 9.90 6.88
CA VAL A 162 13.67 10.81 5.75
C VAL A 162 12.70 10.19 4.75
N GLU A 163 13.02 9.00 4.24
CA GLU A 163 12.31 8.38 3.12
C GLU A 163 10.91 7.84 3.51
N LEU A 164 10.75 7.41 4.76
CA LEU A 164 9.45 6.95 5.27
C LEU A 164 8.65 8.06 5.96
N GLY A 165 9.22 9.23 6.16
CA GLY A 165 8.57 10.36 6.82
C GLY A 165 8.20 10.05 8.27
N VAL A 166 9.05 9.32 9.00
CA VAL A 166 8.85 8.98 10.42
C VAL A 166 9.87 9.71 11.30
N GLU A 167 9.48 9.99 12.53
CA GLU A 167 10.37 10.63 13.48
C GLU A 167 11.59 9.74 13.78
N ARG A 168 12.81 10.29 13.70
CA ARG A 168 14.05 9.54 13.96
C ARG A 168 14.08 8.91 15.37
N SER A 169 13.44 9.52 16.35
CA SER A 169 13.30 9.03 17.72
C SER A 169 12.48 7.74 17.85
N ARG A 170 11.75 7.35 16.81
CA ARG A 170 11.00 6.10 16.74
C ARG A 170 11.79 4.95 16.12
N ILE A 171 13.02 5.21 15.68
CA ILE A 171 13.87 4.22 15.00
C ILE A 171 15.07 3.91 15.87
N ASP A 172 15.14 2.68 16.36
CA ASP A 172 16.24 2.15 17.16
C ASP A 172 17.21 1.37 16.26
N VAL A 173 18.50 1.58 16.47
CA VAL A 173 19.54 0.83 15.78
C VAL A 173 19.84 -0.42 16.59
N VAL A 174 19.41 -1.57 16.09
CA VAL A 174 19.56 -2.85 16.79
C VAL A 174 20.70 -3.71 16.20
N GLY A 175 21.17 -3.37 15.00
CA GLY A 175 22.23 -4.14 14.32
C GLY A 175 21.72 -5.40 13.62
N ALA A 176 22.64 -6.32 13.36
CA ALA A 176 22.36 -7.61 12.75
C ALA A 176 23.22 -8.69 13.41
N VAL A 177 22.66 -9.88 13.56
CA VAL A 177 23.39 -11.05 14.09
C VAL A 177 24.11 -11.76 12.96
N VAL A 178 25.38 -12.11 13.17
CA VAL A 178 26.09 -13.02 12.30
C VAL A 178 25.71 -14.46 12.66
N GLU A 179 25.25 -15.22 11.69
CA GLU A 179 24.79 -16.59 11.88
C GLU A 179 25.94 -17.52 12.33
N PRO A 180 25.70 -18.52 13.23
CA PRO A 180 26.75 -19.33 13.85
C PRO A 180 27.63 -20.15 12.89
N GLN A 181 27.15 -20.44 11.66
CA GLN A 181 27.96 -21.14 10.66
C GLN A 181 29.14 -20.33 10.15
N PHE A 182 29.03 -18.97 10.21
CA PHE A 182 30.17 -18.09 9.86
C PHE A 182 31.09 -17.98 11.07
N GLN A 183 32.13 -18.75 11.08
CA GLN A 183 33.15 -18.80 12.13
C GLN A 183 34.51 -19.19 11.56
N ALA A 184 35.54 -18.98 12.34
CA ALA A 184 36.90 -19.42 11.97
C ALA A 184 36.94 -20.89 11.61
N ALA A 185 37.78 -21.26 10.64
CA ALA A 185 38.00 -22.66 10.26
C ALA A 185 38.53 -23.46 11.45
N SER A 186 37.81 -24.50 11.88
CA SER A 186 38.34 -25.41 12.87
C SER A 186 39.48 -26.24 12.25
N SER A 187 40.54 -26.55 13.01
CA SER A 187 41.70 -27.31 12.55
C SER A 187 41.35 -28.70 11.97
N THR A 188 40.15 -29.18 12.17
CA THR A 188 39.60 -30.44 11.65
C THR A 188 38.80 -30.27 10.34
N SER A 189 38.39 -29.05 9.98
CA SER A 189 37.50 -28.78 8.84
C SER A 189 38.21 -28.57 7.51
N LEU A 190 39.52 -28.48 7.47
CA LEU A 190 40.30 -28.19 6.27
C LEU A 190 40.34 -29.35 5.23
N THR A 191 39.58 -30.44 5.45
CA THR A 191 39.62 -31.63 4.57
C THR A 191 38.32 -31.91 3.81
N ALA A 192 37.27 -31.11 3.94
CA ALA A 192 35.98 -31.40 3.31
C ALA A 192 35.64 -30.38 2.20
N GLY A 193 35.99 -30.69 0.96
CA GLY A 193 35.05 -30.56 -0.14
C GLY A 193 35.21 -29.44 -1.16
N VAL A 194 36.02 -28.39 -0.97
CA VAL A 194 36.36 -27.49 -2.09
C VAL A 194 37.85 -27.61 -2.42
N SER A 195 38.15 -28.44 -3.39
CA SER A 195 39.50 -28.55 -3.95
C SER A 195 39.84 -27.20 -4.61
N SER A 196 40.60 -26.35 -3.91
CA SER A 196 41.24 -25.23 -4.59
C SER A 196 42.29 -25.80 -5.51
N THR A 197 42.01 -25.84 -6.80
CA THR A 197 42.97 -26.24 -7.85
C THR A 197 44.06 -25.18 -8.08
N SER A 198 43.95 -24.05 -7.39
CA SER A 198 44.81 -22.88 -7.56
C SER A 198 45.79 -22.75 -6.38
N SER A 199 47.06 -22.56 -6.64
CA SER A 199 48.06 -22.14 -5.67
C SER A 199 48.05 -20.65 -5.38
N ARG A 200 47.07 -19.92 -5.94
CA ARG A 200 46.93 -18.47 -5.86
C ARG A 200 46.14 -18.09 -4.60
N ARG A 201 46.44 -16.94 -4.00
CA ARG A 201 45.72 -16.36 -2.87
C ARG A 201 44.32 -15.90 -3.34
N SER A 202 43.29 -16.31 -2.65
CA SER A 202 41.90 -15.97 -3.00
C SER A 202 41.48 -14.65 -2.37
N VAL A 203 40.92 -13.75 -3.20
CA VAL A 203 40.16 -12.57 -2.76
C VAL A 203 38.68 -12.82 -3.05
N VAL A 204 37.83 -12.77 -2.05
CA VAL A 204 36.39 -13.06 -2.19
C VAL A 204 35.56 -11.80 -2.23
N ALA A 205 34.67 -11.69 -3.22
CA ALA A 205 33.64 -10.69 -3.31
C ALA A 205 32.25 -11.35 -3.33
N VAL A 206 31.42 -11.07 -2.33
CA VAL A 206 30.02 -11.49 -2.32
C VAL A 206 29.18 -10.40 -2.94
N THR A 207 28.60 -10.65 -4.11
CA THR A 207 27.94 -9.64 -4.92
C THR A 207 26.64 -10.15 -5.54
N GLY A 208 26.06 -9.45 -6.48
CA GLY A 208 24.82 -9.82 -7.19
C GLY A 208 24.66 -9.02 -8.47
N ALA A 209 23.65 -9.37 -9.26
CA ALA A 209 23.36 -8.72 -10.55
C ALA A 209 22.92 -7.25 -10.45
N ASP A 210 22.55 -6.78 -9.26
CA ASP A 210 22.19 -5.39 -9.05
C ASP A 210 23.40 -4.46 -9.26
N GLN A 211 23.24 -3.42 -10.08
CA GLN A 211 24.31 -2.45 -10.38
C GLN A 211 24.90 -1.78 -9.13
N ARG A 212 24.10 -1.65 -8.04
CA ARG A 212 24.60 -1.09 -6.78
C ARG A 212 25.71 -1.94 -6.15
N LYS A 213 25.80 -3.23 -6.50
CA LYS A 213 26.87 -4.12 -6.05
C LYS A 213 28.23 -3.83 -6.71
N ASN A 214 28.23 -3.01 -7.76
CA ASN A 214 29.43 -2.39 -8.34
C ASN A 214 30.49 -3.40 -8.86
N THR A 215 30.04 -4.57 -9.29
CA THR A 215 30.92 -5.68 -9.73
C THR A 215 31.81 -5.28 -10.92
N GLU A 216 31.29 -4.47 -11.86
CA GLU A 216 32.05 -4.03 -13.04
C GLU A 216 33.25 -3.15 -12.68
N ARG A 217 33.08 -2.23 -11.69
CA ARG A 217 34.23 -1.44 -11.23
C ARG A 217 35.24 -2.28 -10.47
N LEU A 218 34.81 -3.29 -9.73
CA LEU A 218 35.72 -4.24 -9.10
C LEU A 218 36.56 -5.00 -10.15
N ILE A 219 35.93 -5.50 -11.23
CA ILE A 219 36.64 -6.14 -12.34
C ILE A 219 37.67 -5.19 -12.96
N THR A 220 37.23 -3.92 -13.16
CA THR A 220 38.13 -2.89 -13.71
C THR A 220 39.27 -2.55 -12.76
N ALA A 221 39.02 -2.41 -11.46
CA ALA A 221 40.07 -2.18 -10.46
C ALA A 221 41.06 -3.38 -10.42
N TRP A 222 40.57 -4.60 -10.50
CA TRP A 222 41.42 -5.80 -10.59
C TRP A 222 42.37 -5.78 -11.79
N SER A 223 41.90 -5.28 -12.94
CA SER A 223 42.74 -5.14 -14.14
C SER A 223 43.87 -4.11 -13.98
N ARG A 224 43.76 -3.17 -13.03
CA ARG A 224 44.76 -2.14 -12.73
C ARG A 224 45.81 -2.62 -11.76
N LEU A 225 45.67 -3.80 -11.14
CA LEU A 225 46.68 -4.38 -10.28
C LEU A 225 47.97 -4.69 -11.08
N PRO A 226 49.16 -4.55 -10.46
CA PRO A 226 50.40 -4.98 -11.04
C PRO A 226 50.36 -6.48 -11.45
N GLU A 227 50.92 -6.82 -12.60
CA GLU A 227 50.91 -8.18 -13.09
C GLU A 227 51.52 -9.17 -12.09
N ALA A 228 52.56 -8.77 -11.36
CA ALA A 228 53.16 -9.56 -10.32
C ALA A 228 52.17 -9.95 -9.20
N THR A 229 51.32 -9.05 -8.78
CA THR A 229 50.27 -9.29 -7.80
C THR A 229 49.18 -10.19 -8.37
N ARG A 230 48.71 -9.97 -9.60
CA ARG A 230 47.68 -10.77 -10.26
C ARG A 230 48.11 -12.22 -10.50
N ARG A 231 49.39 -12.45 -10.76
CA ARG A 231 49.93 -13.83 -10.91
C ARG A 231 49.84 -14.64 -9.62
N THR A 232 49.84 -14.02 -8.46
CA THR A 232 49.82 -14.67 -7.15
C THR A 232 48.47 -14.65 -6.45
N ALA A 233 47.48 -13.99 -7.04
CA ALA A 233 46.13 -13.86 -6.48
C ALA A 233 45.06 -14.13 -7.53
N GLU A 234 43.87 -14.55 -7.09
CA GLU A 234 42.64 -14.64 -7.90
C GLU A 234 41.49 -13.91 -7.24
N LEU A 235 40.62 -13.33 -8.04
CA LEU A 235 39.36 -12.76 -7.58
C LEU A 235 38.26 -13.80 -7.73
N VAL A 236 37.61 -14.15 -6.64
CA VAL A 236 36.44 -15.05 -6.61
C VAL A 236 35.19 -14.24 -6.39
N VAL A 237 34.36 -14.16 -7.40
CA VAL A 237 33.07 -13.43 -7.35
C VAL A 237 31.97 -14.45 -7.06
N ALA A 238 31.55 -14.50 -5.80
CA ALA A 238 30.42 -15.33 -5.37
C ALA A 238 29.10 -14.58 -5.60
N CYS A 239 28.32 -15.03 -6.60
CA CYS A 239 27.08 -14.36 -6.91
C CYS A 239 26.12 -15.24 -7.70
N ALA A 240 24.83 -15.22 -7.30
CA ALA A 240 23.74 -15.73 -8.11
C ALA A 240 23.27 -14.62 -9.07
N ALA A 241 23.74 -14.64 -10.30
CA ALA A 241 23.36 -13.70 -11.34
C ALA A 241 22.77 -14.43 -12.56
N PRO A 242 21.85 -13.80 -13.32
CA PRO A 242 21.38 -14.35 -14.59
C PRO A 242 22.54 -14.57 -15.57
N GLN A 243 22.45 -15.62 -16.38
CA GLN A 243 23.51 -15.98 -17.34
C GLN A 243 23.96 -14.80 -18.22
N PRO A 244 23.07 -13.94 -18.77
CA PRO A 244 23.50 -12.78 -19.56
C PRO A 244 24.39 -11.80 -18.78
N THR A 245 24.18 -11.65 -17.48
CA THR A 245 25.02 -10.80 -16.61
C THR A 245 26.39 -11.44 -16.39
N LEU A 246 26.44 -12.75 -16.14
CA LEU A 246 27.70 -13.49 -16.02
C LEU A 246 28.51 -13.44 -17.31
N ASP A 247 27.88 -13.62 -18.47
CA ASP A 247 28.50 -13.53 -19.78
C ASP A 247 29.06 -12.11 -20.03
N HIS A 248 28.33 -11.09 -19.67
CA HIS A 248 28.78 -9.70 -19.76
C HIS A 248 30.04 -9.46 -18.90
N TRP A 249 30.05 -9.90 -17.65
CA TRP A 249 31.22 -9.77 -16.77
C TRP A 249 32.41 -10.59 -17.24
N HIS A 250 32.21 -11.78 -17.79
CA HIS A 250 33.25 -12.56 -18.43
C HIS A 250 33.86 -11.80 -19.63
N HIS A 251 33.03 -11.27 -20.51
CA HIS A 251 33.49 -10.48 -21.65
C HIS A 251 34.28 -9.24 -21.19
N LEU A 252 33.78 -8.53 -20.17
CA LEU A 252 34.50 -7.40 -19.58
C LEU A 252 35.87 -7.80 -19.04
N ALA A 253 35.96 -8.89 -18.27
CA ALA A 253 37.20 -9.38 -17.72
C ALA A 253 38.19 -9.79 -18.81
N VAL A 254 37.74 -10.49 -19.86
CA VAL A 254 38.58 -10.87 -21.02
C VAL A 254 39.04 -9.63 -21.78
N HIS A 255 38.16 -8.67 -22.04
CA HIS A 255 38.53 -7.43 -22.74
C HIS A 255 39.59 -6.61 -21.97
N GLN A 256 39.55 -6.68 -20.65
CA GLN A 256 40.49 -5.99 -19.78
C GLN A 256 41.78 -6.86 -19.51
N GLY A 257 41.91 -8.04 -20.12
CA GLY A 257 43.08 -8.88 -20.00
C GLY A 257 43.22 -9.64 -18.66
N VAL A 258 42.11 -9.78 -17.89
CA VAL A 258 42.09 -10.44 -16.57
C VAL A 258 41.09 -11.61 -16.49
N GLY A 259 40.64 -12.12 -17.63
CA GLY A 259 39.67 -13.21 -17.67
C GLY A 259 40.12 -14.47 -16.98
N SER A 260 41.43 -14.78 -16.96
CA SER A 260 42.01 -15.91 -16.24
C SER A 260 42.24 -15.66 -14.74
N ASP A 261 42.09 -14.42 -14.29
CA ASP A 261 42.37 -14.01 -12.93
C ASP A 261 41.09 -13.91 -12.08
N ILE A 262 39.90 -13.99 -12.71
CA ILE A 262 38.63 -13.86 -12.08
C ILE A 262 37.79 -15.12 -12.27
N ARG A 263 37.30 -15.66 -11.17
CA ARG A 263 36.38 -16.81 -11.14
C ARG A 263 35.00 -16.39 -10.65
N PHE A 264 33.98 -16.58 -11.48
CA PHE A 264 32.57 -16.39 -11.11
C PHE A 264 32.03 -17.76 -10.68
N THR A 265 31.53 -17.86 -9.45
CA THR A 265 31.06 -19.15 -8.90
C THR A 265 29.65 -19.50 -9.34
N GLY A 266 28.86 -18.53 -9.73
CA GLY A 266 27.41 -18.69 -9.80
C GLY A 266 26.81 -18.77 -8.40
N GLU A 267 25.63 -19.41 -8.29
CA GLU A 267 24.97 -19.67 -7.01
C GLU A 267 25.75 -20.72 -6.21
N VAL A 268 25.98 -20.41 -4.94
CA VAL A 268 26.67 -21.27 -3.99
C VAL A 268 25.78 -21.54 -2.79
N THR A 269 25.95 -22.70 -2.16
CA THR A 269 25.34 -23.03 -0.88
C THR A 269 25.96 -22.23 0.26
N ASP A 270 25.30 -22.16 1.41
CA ASP A 270 25.86 -21.49 2.59
C ASP A 270 27.18 -22.14 3.05
N ASP A 271 27.30 -23.47 3.00
CA ASP A 271 28.51 -24.18 3.34
C ASP A 271 29.66 -23.86 2.38
N GLU A 272 29.39 -23.78 1.08
CA GLU A 272 30.37 -23.36 0.06
C GLU A 272 30.78 -21.90 0.26
N LEU A 273 29.82 -21.02 0.61
CA LEU A 273 30.10 -19.60 0.88
C LEU A 273 31.02 -19.45 2.10
N VAL A 274 30.73 -20.16 3.20
CA VAL A 274 31.59 -20.19 4.39
C VAL A 274 32.99 -20.68 4.04
N ALA A 275 33.11 -21.78 3.27
CA ALA A 275 34.39 -22.32 2.85
C ALA A 275 35.18 -21.32 1.98
N LEU A 276 34.52 -20.60 1.08
CA LEU A 276 35.16 -19.54 0.27
C LEU A 276 35.69 -18.41 1.14
N MET A 277 34.90 -17.96 2.13
CA MET A 277 35.31 -16.92 3.08
C MET A 277 36.48 -17.37 3.94
N GLN A 278 36.41 -18.54 4.55
CA GLN A 278 37.47 -19.10 5.40
C GLN A 278 38.82 -19.33 4.65
N GLN A 279 38.79 -19.56 3.35
CA GLN A 279 39.98 -19.78 2.51
C GLN A 279 40.55 -18.49 1.92
N ALA A 280 39.81 -17.41 1.97
CA ALA A 280 40.21 -16.14 1.41
C ALA A 280 41.26 -15.44 2.29
N VAL A 281 42.25 -14.82 1.65
CA VAL A 281 43.19 -13.94 2.37
C VAL A 281 42.67 -12.54 2.54
N LEU A 282 41.60 -12.20 1.79
CA LEU A 282 40.99 -10.87 1.78
C LEU A 282 39.53 -10.94 1.24
N GLY A 283 38.64 -10.21 1.85
CA GLY A 283 37.34 -9.93 1.33
C GLY A 283 37.27 -8.55 0.66
N VAL A 284 36.37 -8.36 -0.29
CA VAL A 284 36.09 -7.04 -0.85
C VAL A 284 34.62 -6.81 -1.07
N MET A 285 34.09 -5.67 -0.58
CA MET A 285 32.68 -5.27 -0.70
C MET A 285 32.59 -3.91 -1.41
N PRO A 286 32.49 -3.88 -2.75
CA PRO A 286 32.56 -2.65 -3.53
C PRO A 286 31.21 -1.96 -3.71
N SER A 287 30.19 -2.35 -2.97
CA SER A 287 28.81 -1.87 -3.12
C SER A 287 28.72 -0.34 -3.04
N LEU A 288 27.84 0.25 -3.83
CA LEU A 288 27.54 1.69 -3.78
C LEU A 288 26.65 2.02 -2.59
N GLU A 289 25.75 1.10 -2.22
CA GLU A 289 24.83 1.27 -1.10
C GLU A 289 24.37 -0.06 -0.52
N GLU A 290 24.35 -0.15 0.82
CA GLU A 290 23.85 -1.29 1.59
C GLU A 290 23.07 -0.79 2.82
N GLY A 291 22.05 -1.56 3.24
CA GLY A 291 21.37 -1.31 4.52
C GLY A 291 22.23 -1.69 5.72
N PHE A 292 22.94 -2.82 5.64
CA PHE A 292 23.93 -3.26 6.64
C PHE A 292 25.25 -3.69 6.01
N GLY A 293 25.22 -4.66 5.11
CA GLY A 293 26.41 -5.28 4.56
C GLY A 293 26.80 -6.56 5.32
N LEU A 294 25.85 -7.47 5.56
CA LEU A 294 26.06 -8.75 6.23
C LEU A 294 27.35 -9.47 5.79
N PRO A 295 27.71 -9.53 4.48
CA PRO A 295 28.92 -10.21 4.05
C PRO A 295 30.21 -9.67 4.68
N ILE A 296 30.26 -8.39 5.09
CA ILE A 296 31.42 -7.84 5.81
C ILE A 296 31.57 -8.56 7.15
N ALA A 297 30.52 -8.55 7.95
CA ALA A 297 30.53 -9.19 9.27
C ALA A 297 30.71 -10.71 9.19
N GLU A 298 30.13 -11.36 8.16
CA GLU A 298 30.28 -12.80 7.88
C GLU A 298 31.75 -13.15 7.55
N MET A 299 32.42 -12.37 6.69
CA MET A 299 33.84 -12.58 6.36
C MET A 299 34.76 -12.36 7.56
N VAL A 300 34.53 -11.30 8.33
CA VAL A 300 35.27 -11.01 9.56
C VAL A 300 35.11 -12.15 10.58
N ALA A 301 33.89 -12.69 10.73
CA ALA A 301 33.67 -13.86 11.59
C ALA A 301 34.38 -15.13 11.12
N CYS A 302 34.65 -15.23 9.82
CA CYS A 302 35.50 -16.27 9.22
C CYS A 302 37.01 -15.95 9.29
N GLU A 303 37.43 -14.95 10.05
CA GLU A 303 38.81 -14.44 10.17
C GLU A 303 39.41 -13.91 8.84
N THR A 304 38.54 -13.38 7.97
CA THR A 304 38.95 -12.80 6.69
C THR A 304 38.80 -11.27 6.76
N PRO A 305 39.89 -10.48 6.67
CA PRO A 305 39.83 -9.03 6.65
C PRO A 305 39.12 -8.53 5.38
N VAL A 306 38.40 -7.40 5.47
CA VAL A 306 37.54 -6.95 4.39
C VAL A 306 37.83 -5.50 4.00
N LEU A 307 38.05 -5.24 2.73
CA LEU A 307 38.04 -3.90 2.17
C LEU A 307 36.62 -3.57 1.74
N CYS A 308 36.08 -2.43 2.14
CA CYS A 308 34.73 -2.06 1.76
C CYS A 308 34.60 -0.58 1.34
N SER A 309 33.53 -0.27 0.64
CA SER A 309 33.24 1.09 0.20
C SER A 309 33.02 2.02 1.40
N ALA A 310 33.55 3.24 1.31
CA ALA A 310 33.37 4.32 2.31
C ALA A 310 31.98 4.96 2.21
N THR A 311 30.92 4.18 1.95
CA THR A 311 29.55 4.67 1.74
C THR A 311 28.53 3.86 2.55
N SER A 312 27.38 4.48 2.79
CA SER A 312 26.23 3.86 3.47
C SER A 312 26.58 3.28 4.86
N SER A 313 26.12 2.07 5.17
CA SER A 313 26.36 1.38 6.43
C SER A 313 27.75 0.72 6.52
N MET A 314 28.46 0.56 5.42
CA MET A 314 29.68 -0.26 5.37
C MET A 314 30.79 0.22 6.30
N PRO A 315 31.10 1.53 6.42
CA PRO A 315 32.07 2.02 7.41
C PRO A 315 31.67 1.70 8.86
N GLU A 316 30.37 1.79 9.15
CA GLU A 316 29.83 1.47 10.48
C GLU A 316 30.01 -0.01 10.81
N VAL A 317 29.83 -0.91 9.83
CA VAL A 317 29.94 -2.36 10.03
C VAL A 317 31.38 -2.83 10.09
N ALA A 318 32.23 -2.36 9.19
CA ALA A 318 33.66 -2.71 9.16
C ALA A 318 34.41 -2.13 10.38
N GLY A 319 34.23 -0.85 10.68
CA GLY A 319 34.84 -0.18 11.82
C GLY A 319 36.36 0.02 11.70
N CYS A 320 36.94 -0.07 10.51
CA CYS A 320 38.34 0.17 10.22
C CYS A 320 38.46 1.15 9.06
N ASP A 321 38.88 2.40 9.34
CA ASP A 321 38.97 3.44 8.32
C ASP A 321 40.03 3.15 7.24
N ASP A 322 41.10 2.44 7.60
CA ASP A 322 42.17 2.05 6.66
C ASP A 322 41.70 1.03 5.60
N ALA A 323 40.61 0.33 5.85
CA ALA A 323 40.01 -0.62 4.94
C ALA A 323 38.99 -0.01 3.95
N LEU A 324 38.74 1.31 4.06
CA LEU A 324 37.72 2.01 3.29
C LEU A 324 38.26 2.58 1.97
N PHE A 325 37.44 2.49 0.91
CA PHE A 325 37.74 3.12 -0.38
C PHE A 325 36.53 3.83 -0.97
N ASP A 326 36.76 4.81 -1.82
CA ASP A 326 35.73 5.43 -2.63
C ASP A 326 35.29 4.44 -3.73
N PRO A 327 34.03 3.98 -3.76
CA PRO A 327 33.53 3.00 -4.75
C PRO A 327 33.50 3.55 -6.18
N TYR A 328 33.69 4.84 -6.38
CA TYR A 328 33.79 5.48 -7.70
C TYR A 328 35.24 5.65 -8.16
N ASP A 329 36.23 5.59 -7.26
CA ASP A 329 37.66 5.71 -7.56
C ASP A 329 38.30 4.33 -7.78
N ILE A 330 38.34 3.93 -9.04
CA ILE A 330 38.92 2.64 -9.48
C ILE A 330 40.41 2.52 -9.10
N GLU A 331 41.17 3.60 -9.22
CA GLU A 331 42.59 3.64 -8.92
C GLU A 331 42.89 3.52 -7.42
N ASN A 332 42.02 4.12 -6.60
CA ASN A 332 42.07 4.00 -5.13
C ASN A 332 41.81 2.54 -4.72
N LEU A 333 40.75 1.93 -5.24
CA LEU A 333 40.42 0.52 -4.98
C LEU A 333 41.55 -0.40 -5.42
N ALA A 334 42.12 -0.20 -6.62
CA ALA A 334 43.24 -1.02 -7.12
C ALA A 334 44.49 -0.91 -6.23
N ARG A 335 44.84 0.32 -5.81
CA ARG A 335 45.98 0.54 -4.90
C ARG A 335 45.78 -0.11 -3.54
N LEU A 336 44.60 -0.03 -2.99
CA LEU A 336 44.24 -0.62 -1.68
C LEU A 336 44.26 -2.15 -1.76
N LEU A 337 43.72 -2.74 -2.84
CA LEU A 337 43.78 -4.16 -3.11
C LEU A 337 45.26 -4.65 -3.24
N ASP A 338 46.11 -3.92 -4.00
CA ASP A 338 47.53 -4.26 -4.15
C ASP A 338 48.26 -4.20 -2.81
N HIS A 339 48.00 -3.13 -2.03
CA HIS A 339 48.59 -2.99 -0.69
C HIS A 339 48.17 -4.14 0.23
N ALA A 340 46.86 -4.41 0.35
CA ALA A 340 46.36 -5.49 1.19
C ALA A 340 46.84 -6.87 0.77
N LEU A 341 46.98 -7.14 -0.54
CA LEU A 341 47.51 -8.39 -1.03
C LEU A 341 49.01 -8.60 -0.71
N ASN A 342 49.80 -7.54 -0.67
CA ASN A 342 51.25 -7.63 -0.49
C ASN A 342 51.72 -7.36 0.93
N ASP A 343 50.86 -6.82 1.81
CA ASP A 343 51.18 -6.51 3.20
C ASP A 343 50.34 -7.35 4.17
N ALA A 344 50.97 -8.38 4.79
CA ALA A 344 50.30 -9.23 5.78
C ALA A 344 50.03 -8.49 7.12
N HIS A 345 50.89 -7.53 7.47
CA HIS A 345 50.69 -6.72 8.69
C HIS A 345 49.49 -5.80 8.54
N PHE A 346 49.30 -5.22 7.35
CA PHE A 346 48.10 -4.43 7.05
C PHE A 346 46.83 -5.29 7.18
N ARG A 347 46.81 -6.48 6.58
CA ARG A 347 45.65 -7.38 6.71
C ARG A 347 45.35 -7.74 8.16
N GLN A 348 46.44 -8.03 8.96
CA GLN A 348 46.24 -8.34 10.36
C GLN A 348 45.73 -7.14 11.18
N HIS A 349 46.19 -5.93 10.86
CA HIS A 349 45.68 -4.70 11.47
C HIS A 349 44.17 -4.53 11.17
N VAL A 350 43.79 -4.61 9.88
CA VAL A 350 42.38 -4.51 9.45
C VAL A 350 41.51 -5.54 10.18
N LEU A 351 41.90 -6.81 10.16
CA LEU A 351 41.14 -7.86 10.85
C LEU A 351 41.02 -7.62 12.35
N THR A 352 42.04 -7.06 13.00
CA THR A 352 41.98 -6.76 14.43
C THR A 352 40.93 -5.69 14.75
N GLU A 353 40.92 -4.60 14.01
CA GLU A 353 39.95 -3.53 14.17
C GLU A 353 38.51 -4.01 13.88
N GLU A 354 38.34 -4.72 12.76
CA GLU A 354 37.06 -5.27 12.35
C GLU A 354 36.52 -6.31 13.35
N THR A 355 37.40 -7.16 13.93
CA THR A 355 37.02 -8.13 14.96
C THR A 355 36.54 -7.44 16.23
N GLN A 356 37.15 -6.31 16.62
CA GLN A 356 36.66 -5.51 17.75
C GLN A 356 35.28 -4.94 17.45
N ARG A 357 35.06 -4.48 16.21
CA ARG A 357 33.77 -3.98 15.78
C ARG A 357 32.70 -5.06 15.75
N LEU A 358 33.06 -6.29 15.35
CA LEU A 358 32.14 -7.44 15.28
C LEU A 358 31.49 -7.77 16.63
N GLN A 359 32.13 -7.44 17.77
CA GLN A 359 31.55 -7.64 19.11
C GLN A 359 30.22 -6.91 19.32
N ARG A 360 29.92 -5.88 18.52
CA ARG A 360 28.61 -5.19 18.56
C ARG A 360 27.47 -5.97 17.92
N TRP A 361 27.80 -6.99 17.12
CA TRP A 361 26.85 -7.75 16.32
C TRP A 361 26.66 -9.19 16.83
N THR A 362 26.98 -9.42 18.10
CA THR A 362 26.70 -10.70 18.77
C THR A 362 25.22 -10.84 19.10
N VAL A 363 24.76 -12.10 19.22
CA VAL A 363 23.37 -12.41 19.59
C VAL A 363 22.93 -11.67 20.86
N ASP A 364 23.78 -11.64 21.88
CA ASP A 364 23.46 -11.03 23.18
C ASP A 364 23.39 -9.50 23.07
N GLN A 365 24.33 -8.87 22.35
CA GLN A 365 24.32 -7.42 22.19
C GLN A 365 23.13 -6.96 21.36
N VAL A 366 22.84 -7.62 20.25
CA VAL A 366 21.66 -7.32 19.41
C VAL A 366 20.37 -7.56 20.21
N GLY A 367 20.34 -8.62 21.02
CA GLY A 367 19.20 -8.90 21.91
C GLY A 367 18.98 -7.79 22.94
N ALA A 368 20.04 -7.28 23.54
CA ALA A 368 19.95 -6.15 24.48
C ALA A 368 19.42 -4.87 23.82
N GLU A 369 19.87 -4.58 22.59
CA GLU A 369 19.36 -3.42 21.81
C GLU A 369 17.88 -3.59 21.45
N ILE A 370 17.45 -4.81 21.08
CA ILE A 370 16.03 -5.10 20.82
C ILE A 370 15.18 -4.89 22.07
N VAL A 371 15.62 -5.40 23.24
CA VAL A 371 14.92 -5.19 24.51
C VAL A 371 14.81 -3.69 24.80
N SER A 372 15.92 -2.96 24.66
CA SER A 372 15.94 -1.51 24.84
C SER A 372 14.94 -0.80 23.92
N ALA A 373 14.89 -1.18 22.65
CA ALA A 373 13.96 -0.63 21.66
C ALA A 373 12.48 -0.87 22.04
N LEU A 374 12.15 -2.10 22.46
CA LEU A 374 10.77 -2.48 22.82
C LEU A 374 10.31 -1.93 24.17
N GLN A 375 11.23 -1.52 25.03
CA GLN A 375 10.96 -0.86 26.32
C GLN A 375 10.79 0.66 26.19
N GLN A 376 11.16 1.26 25.05
CA GLN A 376 10.98 2.70 24.84
C GLN A 376 9.51 3.09 24.89
N PRO A 377 9.19 4.31 25.37
CA PRO A 377 7.81 4.79 25.38
C PRO A 377 7.19 4.77 24.00
N THR A 378 6.00 4.21 23.92
CA THR A 378 5.15 4.35 22.74
C THR A 378 4.46 5.72 22.73
N ARG A 379 3.87 6.11 21.60
CA ARG A 379 3.09 7.35 21.53
C ARG A 379 2.07 7.39 22.68
N PRO A 380 1.96 8.51 23.43
CA PRO A 380 0.93 8.64 24.45
C PRO A 380 -0.45 8.54 23.79
N ARG A 381 -1.33 7.73 24.34
CA ARG A 381 -2.75 7.72 23.99
C ARG A 381 -3.32 9.11 24.33
N ARG A 382 -4.02 9.73 23.39
CA ARG A 382 -4.66 11.03 23.66
C ARG A 382 -5.78 10.84 24.69
N THR A 383 -5.82 11.71 25.69
CA THR A 383 -6.91 11.78 26.65
C THR A 383 -8.17 12.41 26.00
N PRO A 384 -9.38 11.90 26.31
CA PRO A 384 -10.62 12.44 25.75
C PRO A 384 -10.80 13.92 26.08
N THR A 385 -11.14 14.74 25.09
CA THR A 385 -11.59 16.11 25.31
C THR A 385 -13.12 16.15 25.22
N THR A 386 -13.76 16.60 26.29
CA THR A 386 -15.21 16.76 26.35
C THR A 386 -15.62 18.10 25.78
N LYS A 387 -16.27 18.05 24.57
CA LYS A 387 -16.95 19.15 23.85
C LYS A 387 -16.01 20.26 23.29
N PRO A 388 -16.08 20.56 22.04
CA PRO A 388 -17.12 20.27 21.03
C PRO A 388 -17.10 18.82 20.53
N LEU A 389 -18.09 18.44 19.68
CA LEU A 389 -18.22 17.12 19.07
C LEU A 389 -16.93 16.74 18.37
N SER A 390 -16.36 15.57 18.70
CA SER A 390 -15.16 15.04 18.04
C SER A 390 -15.56 13.91 17.10
N VAL A 391 -15.34 14.12 15.79
CA VAL A 391 -15.77 13.17 14.75
C VAL A 391 -14.61 12.87 13.82
N ALA A 392 -14.43 11.59 13.52
CA ALA A 392 -13.51 11.16 12.48
C ALA A 392 -14.27 10.59 11.27
N PHE A 393 -13.90 11.03 10.08
CA PHE A 393 -14.41 10.53 8.82
C PHE A 393 -13.31 9.74 8.08
N ALA A 394 -13.54 8.46 7.81
CA ALA A 394 -12.68 7.64 6.96
C ALA A 394 -13.28 7.56 5.56
N ALA A 395 -12.55 8.04 4.56
CA ALA A 395 -12.97 8.06 3.16
C ALA A 395 -11.76 7.94 2.22
N PRO A 396 -11.96 7.57 0.94
CA PRO A 396 -10.92 7.70 -0.06
C PRO A 396 -10.41 9.14 -0.16
N HIS A 397 -9.14 9.28 -0.50
CA HIS A 397 -8.55 10.61 -0.71
C HIS A 397 -9.30 11.41 -1.79
N PRO A 398 -9.49 12.74 -1.65
CA PRO A 398 -10.28 13.55 -2.60
C PRO A 398 -9.73 13.57 -4.03
N ARG A 399 -8.47 13.20 -4.25
CA ARG A 399 -7.88 13.05 -5.59
C ARG A 399 -7.81 11.59 -6.07
N SER A 400 -8.41 10.64 -5.34
CA SER A 400 -8.56 9.28 -5.83
C SER A 400 -9.48 9.23 -7.04
N ALA A 401 -9.43 8.12 -7.79
CA ALA A 401 -10.38 7.89 -8.87
C ALA A 401 -11.80 7.58 -8.36
N SER A 402 -11.99 7.47 -7.04
CA SER A 402 -13.30 7.34 -6.42
C SER A 402 -14.04 8.67 -6.43
N GLY A 403 -15.28 8.68 -6.91
CA GLY A 403 -16.17 9.86 -6.80
C GLY A 403 -16.54 10.23 -5.37
N ILE A 404 -16.43 9.28 -4.44
CA ILE A 404 -16.84 9.42 -3.03
C ILE A 404 -15.83 10.27 -2.24
N GLY A 405 -14.53 10.16 -2.56
CA GLY A 405 -13.48 10.96 -1.91
C GLY A 405 -13.70 12.47 -2.05
N PRO A 406 -13.79 13.01 -3.28
CA PRO A 406 -14.10 14.43 -3.53
C PRO A 406 -15.42 14.85 -2.90
N TYR A 407 -16.43 13.98 -2.95
CA TYR A 407 -17.73 14.21 -2.36
C TYR A 407 -17.68 14.39 -0.83
N THR A 408 -17.06 13.42 -0.13
CA THR A 408 -16.91 13.51 1.33
C THR A 408 -16.13 14.76 1.72
N HIS A 409 -15.06 15.08 0.96
CA HIS A 409 -14.29 16.29 1.18
C HIS A 409 -15.13 17.57 1.04
N MET A 410 -15.95 17.68 -0.01
CA MET A 410 -16.85 18.80 -0.23
C MET A 410 -17.80 18.99 0.97
N VAL A 411 -18.33 17.91 1.55
CA VAL A 411 -19.19 17.99 2.73
C VAL A 411 -18.40 18.47 3.96
N LEU A 412 -17.18 17.95 4.17
CA LEU A 412 -16.34 18.33 5.30
C LEU A 412 -15.85 19.77 5.24
N GLU A 413 -15.62 20.34 4.04
CA GLU A 413 -15.30 21.76 3.88
C GLU A 413 -16.44 22.69 4.33
N HIS A 414 -17.69 22.20 4.32
CA HIS A 414 -18.88 22.93 4.75
C HIS A 414 -19.34 22.53 6.16
N TRP A 415 -18.51 21.78 6.91
CA TRP A 415 -18.86 21.38 8.27
C TRP A 415 -18.99 22.60 9.19
N PRO A 416 -20.01 22.64 10.06
CA PRO A 416 -20.21 23.75 10.99
C PRO A 416 -18.98 23.96 11.90
N HIS A 417 -18.60 25.22 12.14
CA HIS A 417 -17.49 25.56 13.00
C HIS A 417 -17.71 25.15 14.46
N GLY A 418 -16.63 24.83 15.15
CA GLY A 418 -16.62 24.57 16.59
C GLY A 418 -16.48 23.12 16.99
N ASP A 419 -16.56 22.18 16.05
CA ASP A 419 -16.30 20.75 16.28
C ASP A 419 -14.87 20.38 15.93
N ASP A 420 -14.37 19.29 16.53
CA ASP A 420 -13.08 18.67 16.18
C ASP A 420 -13.33 17.60 15.12
N VAL A 421 -13.03 17.93 13.86
CA VAL A 421 -13.27 17.05 12.71
C VAL A 421 -11.95 16.55 12.15
N ILE A 422 -11.78 15.24 12.14
CA ILE A 422 -10.60 14.56 11.61
C ILE A 422 -10.98 13.86 10.31
N ALA A 423 -10.34 14.24 9.21
CA ALA A 423 -10.44 13.50 7.96
C ALA A 423 -9.31 12.44 7.89
N LEU A 424 -9.71 11.19 7.68
CA LEU A 424 -8.81 10.05 7.54
C LEU A 424 -8.86 9.59 6.09
N ASP A 425 -7.89 10.03 5.34
CA ASP A 425 -7.83 9.70 3.91
C ASP A 425 -7.30 8.28 3.71
N ASP A 426 -8.04 7.46 2.97
CA ASP A 426 -7.52 6.21 2.44
C ASP A 426 -6.42 6.52 1.40
N CYS A 427 -5.24 5.96 1.64
CA CYS A 427 -4.00 6.38 1.01
C CYS A 427 -3.70 5.68 -0.32
N SER A 428 -4.70 5.41 -1.11
CA SER A 428 -4.51 4.85 -2.46
C SER A 428 -3.95 5.84 -3.49
N VAL A 429 -3.74 7.13 -3.12
CA VAL A 429 -3.32 8.18 -4.05
C VAL A 429 -1.90 8.67 -3.80
N LEU A 430 -1.12 8.65 -4.87
CA LEU A 430 0.21 9.25 -4.98
C LEU A 430 0.11 10.75 -5.27
N ASP A 431 -0.08 11.60 -4.29
CA ASP A 431 0.10 13.04 -4.52
C ASP A 431 0.79 13.72 -3.33
N GLU A 432 2.02 14.15 -3.58
CA GLU A 432 2.86 14.86 -2.62
C GLU A 432 2.50 16.36 -2.47
N ARG A 433 1.59 16.88 -3.29
CA ARG A 433 1.32 18.33 -3.39
C ARG A 433 0.11 18.81 -2.61
N LEU A 434 -0.45 17.99 -1.72
CA LEU A 434 -1.58 18.39 -0.92
C LEU A 434 -1.19 19.33 0.22
N ASN A 435 -0.92 20.58 -0.13
CA ASN A 435 -1.12 21.70 0.79
C ASN A 435 -2.63 21.88 1.01
N SER A 436 -3.19 21.12 1.93
CA SER A 436 -4.58 21.25 2.24
C SER A 436 -4.82 22.41 3.20
N ARG A 437 -5.80 23.24 2.89
CA ARG A 437 -6.40 24.21 3.82
C ARG A 437 -7.34 23.55 4.84
N ALA A 438 -7.43 22.23 4.87
CA ALA A 438 -8.28 21.52 5.82
C ALA A 438 -7.61 21.45 7.18
N THR A 439 -8.29 21.90 8.19
CA THR A 439 -7.98 21.64 9.59
C THR A 439 -7.77 20.15 9.80
N GLN A 440 -6.58 19.75 10.25
CA GLN A 440 -6.20 18.40 10.65
C GLN A 440 -6.60 17.26 9.67
N ARG A 441 -5.79 17.03 8.65
CA ARG A 441 -5.80 15.80 7.87
C ARG A 441 -4.69 14.87 8.36
N ALA A 442 -5.08 13.71 8.84
CA ALA A 442 -4.17 12.61 9.04
C ALA A 442 -4.30 11.64 7.86
N ALA A 443 -3.30 11.60 6.97
CA ALA A 443 -3.20 10.49 6.05
C ALA A 443 -2.94 9.22 6.88
N VAL A 444 -3.83 8.26 6.84
CA VAL A 444 -3.75 7.05 7.65
C VAL A 444 -3.27 5.92 6.76
N GLY A 445 -2.16 5.31 7.14
CA GLY A 445 -1.65 4.15 6.44
C GLY A 445 -2.57 2.95 6.59
N VAL A 446 -2.44 2.05 5.65
CA VAL A 446 -3.11 0.76 5.61
C VAL A 446 -2.93 0.03 6.95
N GLY A 447 -4.00 -0.47 7.52
CA GLY A 447 -3.99 -1.15 8.82
C GLY A 447 -3.94 -0.24 10.05
N SER A 448 -3.82 1.08 9.87
CA SER A 448 -3.69 2.02 10.97
C SER A 448 -5.01 2.68 11.40
N ILE A 449 -6.05 2.61 10.59
CA ILE A 449 -7.35 3.24 10.94
C ILE A 449 -7.86 2.72 12.29
N GLY A 450 -7.78 1.41 12.53
CA GLY A 450 -8.20 0.82 13.81
C GLY A 450 -7.39 1.34 14.99
N ARG A 451 -6.06 1.46 14.86
CA ARG A 451 -5.19 1.97 15.92
C ARG A 451 -5.36 3.47 16.15
N THR A 452 -5.49 4.24 15.07
CA THR A 452 -5.70 5.68 15.13
C THR A 452 -6.98 6.00 15.90
N PHE A 453 -8.04 5.23 15.69
CA PHE A 453 -9.33 5.45 16.35
C PHE A 453 -9.37 5.05 17.80
N ARG A 454 -8.65 4.01 18.21
CA ARG A 454 -8.54 3.66 19.63
C ARG A 454 -7.62 4.61 20.39
N SER A 455 -6.72 5.26 19.69
CA SER A 455 -5.80 6.25 20.25
C SER A 455 -6.33 7.70 20.21
N HIS A 456 -7.36 7.97 19.41
CA HIS A 456 -8.08 9.24 19.40
C HIS A 456 -9.45 8.99 20.01
N ASP A 457 -9.74 9.59 21.16
CA ASP A 457 -11.07 9.60 21.73
C ASP A 457 -11.99 10.48 20.92
N VAL A 458 -12.42 9.95 19.78
CA VAL A 458 -13.48 10.59 18.99
C VAL A 458 -14.83 10.07 19.47
N ASP A 459 -15.78 10.97 19.56
CA ASP A 459 -17.16 10.61 19.92
C ASP A 459 -17.77 9.68 18.88
N HIS A 460 -17.44 9.93 17.61
CA HIS A 460 -17.97 9.19 16.48
C HIS A 460 -16.92 8.94 15.40
N LEU A 461 -16.93 7.71 14.87
CA LEU A 461 -16.26 7.33 13.65
C LEU A 461 -17.31 7.12 12.57
N VAL A 462 -17.20 7.85 11.47
CA VAL A 462 -18.01 7.66 10.27
C VAL A 462 -17.12 7.10 9.17
N ILE A 463 -17.49 5.94 8.63
CA ILE A 463 -16.76 5.30 7.54
C ILE A 463 -17.59 5.37 6.27
N THR A 464 -17.06 6.05 5.27
CA THR A 464 -17.69 6.17 3.96
C THR A 464 -17.31 5.00 3.07
N LEU A 465 -18.29 4.27 2.55
CA LEU A 465 -18.09 3.08 1.75
C LEU A 465 -18.78 3.15 0.40
N GLY A 466 -18.13 2.59 -0.60
CA GLY A 466 -18.62 2.29 -1.94
C GLY A 466 -17.94 1.06 -2.49
N SER A 467 -18.23 0.68 -3.73
CA SER A 467 -17.80 -0.59 -4.33
C SER A 467 -16.49 -0.50 -5.12
N SER A 468 -15.63 0.49 -4.89
CA SER A 468 -14.33 0.52 -5.56
C SER A 468 -13.20 0.04 -4.65
N GLU A 469 -12.07 -0.39 -5.25
CA GLU A 469 -10.86 -0.80 -4.56
C GLU A 469 -10.31 0.27 -3.59
N HIS A 470 -10.66 1.53 -3.83
CA HIS A 470 -10.28 2.65 -2.97
C HIS A 470 -10.90 2.60 -1.56
N HIS A 471 -11.91 1.76 -1.36
CA HIS A 471 -12.56 1.58 -0.06
C HIS A 471 -12.09 0.34 0.71
N ALA A 472 -11.08 -0.37 0.22
CA ALA A 472 -10.64 -1.63 0.79
C ALA A 472 -10.24 -1.51 2.27
N VAL A 473 -9.48 -0.48 2.63
CA VAL A 473 -9.02 -0.23 4.01
C VAL A 473 -10.17 0.24 4.90
N SER A 474 -11.03 1.10 4.35
CA SER A 474 -12.23 1.58 5.04
C SER A 474 -13.18 0.43 5.35
N LEU A 475 -13.34 -0.53 4.43
CA LEU A 475 -14.15 -1.73 4.63
C LEU A 475 -13.59 -2.64 5.73
N GLU A 476 -12.28 -2.86 5.76
CA GLU A 476 -11.63 -3.62 6.83
C GLU A 476 -11.88 -2.98 8.19
N ARG A 477 -11.72 -1.66 8.27
CA ARG A 477 -12.00 -0.95 9.52
C ARG A 477 -13.47 -1.01 9.92
N ALA A 478 -14.39 -0.94 8.97
CA ALA A 478 -15.81 -1.08 9.21
C ALA A 478 -16.16 -2.45 9.81
N ALA A 479 -15.52 -3.51 9.32
CA ALA A 479 -15.71 -4.88 9.82
C ALA A 479 -15.19 -5.09 11.26
N MET A 480 -14.35 -4.20 11.77
CA MET A 480 -13.89 -4.22 13.17
C MET A 480 -14.93 -3.65 14.16
N GLY A 481 -15.97 -3.03 13.66
CA GLY A 481 -17.06 -2.49 14.49
C GLY A 481 -16.80 -1.08 15.04
N ASP A 482 -17.73 -0.65 15.88
CA ASP A 482 -17.69 0.61 16.62
C ASP A 482 -17.70 1.86 15.72
N ALA A 483 -18.27 1.76 14.50
CA ALA A 483 -18.38 2.84 13.53
C ALA A 483 -19.80 3.04 13.02
N HIS A 484 -20.09 4.24 12.53
CA HIS A 484 -21.25 4.52 11.70
C HIS A 484 -20.84 4.33 10.25
N LEU A 485 -21.64 3.61 9.47
CA LEU A 485 -21.37 3.41 8.04
C LEU A 485 -22.13 4.45 7.22
N TRP A 486 -21.43 5.12 6.33
CA TRP A 486 -22.05 5.99 5.31
C TRP A 486 -21.92 5.30 3.96
N LEU A 487 -22.98 4.61 3.57
CA LEU A 487 -23.01 3.76 2.38
C LEU A 487 -23.52 4.55 1.18
N HIS A 488 -22.73 4.59 0.13
CA HIS A 488 -23.11 5.16 -1.16
C HIS A 488 -23.73 4.13 -2.10
N GLU A 489 -23.55 2.85 -1.78
CA GLU A 489 -24.07 1.70 -2.53
C GLU A 489 -24.39 0.57 -1.54
N ALA A 490 -25.32 -0.31 -1.91
CA ALA A 490 -25.68 -1.47 -1.11
C ALA A 490 -24.72 -2.68 -1.27
N THR A 491 -23.55 -2.47 -1.85
CA THR A 491 -22.50 -3.48 -2.07
C THR A 491 -21.11 -2.86 -1.92
N ALA A 492 -20.13 -3.68 -1.57
CA ALA A 492 -18.72 -3.31 -1.48
C ALA A 492 -17.79 -4.31 -2.17
N LEU A 493 -18.30 -5.09 -3.13
CA LEU A 493 -17.54 -6.16 -3.78
C LEU A 493 -16.25 -5.68 -4.44
N GLY A 494 -16.26 -4.54 -5.12
CA GLY A 494 -15.05 -3.94 -5.68
C GLY A 494 -14.00 -3.58 -4.63
N ALA A 495 -14.41 -3.20 -3.42
CA ALA A 495 -13.50 -2.98 -2.30
C ALA A 495 -12.90 -4.29 -1.77
N VAL A 496 -13.62 -5.41 -1.92
CA VAL A 496 -13.14 -6.74 -1.52
C VAL A 496 -12.14 -7.29 -2.53
N ILE A 497 -12.51 -7.33 -3.80
CA ILE A 497 -11.73 -8.03 -4.84
C ILE A 497 -10.74 -7.12 -5.59
N GLY A 498 -11.03 -5.81 -5.68
CA GLY A 498 -10.18 -4.87 -6.41
C GLY A 498 -8.69 -4.94 -6.03
N PRO A 499 -8.32 -4.94 -4.74
CA PRO A 499 -6.92 -5.08 -4.34
C PRO A 499 -6.25 -6.40 -4.75
N ALA A 500 -7.02 -7.47 -5.02
CA ALA A 500 -6.47 -8.74 -5.50
C ALA A 500 -5.82 -8.60 -6.89
N HIS A 501 -6.30 -7.66 -7.71
CA HIS A 501 -5.71 -7.35 -9.01
C HIS A 501 -4.30 -6.73 -8.91
N PHE A 502 -3.93 -6.22 -7.72
CA PHE A 502 -2.63 -5.59 -7.46
C PHE A 502 -1.57 -6.54 -6.87
N GLY A 503 -1.81 -7.87 -6.88
CA GLY A 503 -0.76 -8.84 -6.53
C GLY A 503 -1.20 -10.03 -5.68
N GLY A 504 -2.41 -10.02 -5.12
CA GLY A 504 -2.89 -11.10 -4.24
C GLY A 504 -3.58 -12.25 -4.98
N GLY A 505 -4.15 -11.98 -6.15
CA GLY A 505 -4.92 -12.94 -6.93
C GLY A 505 -6.13 -13.53 -6.19
N GLU A 506 -6.69 -14.57 -6.76
CA GLU A 506 -7.89 -15.26 -6.25
C GLU A 506 -7.75 -15.72 -4.79
N ARG A 507 -6.60 -16.28 -4.42
CA ARG A 507 -6.36 -16.74 -3.04
C ARG A 507 -6.47 -15.62 -2.01
N TRP A 508 -6.00 -14.42 -2.35
CA TRP A 508 -6.12 -13.27 -1.48
C TRP A 508 -7.58 -12.80 -1.37
N ALA A 509 -8.32 -12.77 -2.48
CA ALA A 509 -9.75 -12.45 -2.47
C ALA A 509 -10.55 -13.44 -1.60
N GLN A 510 -10.28 -14.75 -1.70
CA GLN A 510 -10.86 -15.78 -0.85
C GLN A 510 -10.57 -15.56 0.64
N GLN A 511 -9.31 -15.27 0.98
CA GLN A 511 -8.92 -15.01 2.36
C GLN A 511 -9.62 -13.76 2.92
N ARG A 512 -9.77 -12.74 2.07
CA ARG A 512 -10.42 -11.50 2.47
C ARG A 512 -11.94 -11.68 2.67
N LEU A 513 -12.61 -12.37 1.78
CA LEU A 513 -14.02 -12.75 1.96
C LEU A 513 -14.23 -13.52 3.26
N SER A 514 -13.40 -14.53 3.53
CA SER A 514 -13.44 -15.27 4.80
C SER A 514 -13.21 -14.35 6.02
N ALA A 515 -12.26 -13.41 5.94
CA ALA A 515 -11.98 -12.48 7.03
C ALA A 515 -13.15 -11.49 7.27
N LEU A 516 -13.94 -11.21 6.24
CA LEU A 516 -15.15 -10.39 6.30
C LEU A 516 -16.40 -11.20 6.71
N GLY A 517 -16.24 -12.48 7.07
CA GLY A 517 -17.32 -13.35 7.52
C GLY A 517 -18.14 -13.98 6.39
N VAL A 518 -17.63 -13.96 5.17
CA VAL A 518 -18.31 -14.53 4.01
C VAL A 518 -17.85 -15.96 3.78
N GLU A 519 -18.73 -16.92 3.97
CA GLU A 519 -18.52 -18.31 3.54
C GLU A 519 -18.95 -18.44 2.06
N HIS A 520 -18.00 -18.72 1.17
CA HIS A 520 -18.28 -18.93 -0.24
C HIS A 520 -18.29 -20.42 -0.58
N SER A 521 -19.19 -20.80 -1.47
CA SER A 521 -19.33 -22.17 -1.96
C SER A 521 -18.19 -22.53 -2.91
N VAL A 522 -17.75 -23.79 -2.88
CA VAL A 522 -16.80 -24.33 -3.86
C VAL A 522 -17.38 -24.18 -5.27
N GLY A 523 -16.62 -23.54 -6.17
CA GLY A 523 -17.01 -23.37 -7.58
C GLY A 523 -17.52 -21.98 -7.96
N VAL A 524 -17.54 -21.02 -7.02
CA VAL A 524 -17.83 -19.59 -7.30
C VAL A 524 -16.55 -18.89 -7.71
N ASP A 525 -16.57 -18.16 -8.83
CA ASP A 525 -15.46 -17.29 -9.22
C ASP A 525 -15.44 -16.05 -8.31
N VAL A 526 -14.58 -16.08 -7.30
CA VAL A 526 -14.44 -15.01 -6.32
C VAL A 526 -13.83 -13.72 -6.89
N MET A 527 -13.33 -13.74 -8.13
CA MET A 527 -12.85 -12.56 -8.84
C MET A 527 -13.94 -11.90 -9.70
N ASN A 528 -15.12 -12.51 -9.79
CA ASN A 528 -16.26 -12.00 -10.54
C ASN A 528 -17.31 -11.40 -9.59
N PRO A 529 -17.44 -10.05 -9.53
CA PRO A 529 -18.38 -9.39 -8.62
C PRO A 529 -19.84 -9.72 -8.91
N GLU A 530 -20.21 -9.96 -10.18
CA GLU A 530 -21.59 -10.31 -10.55
C GLU A 530 -21.95 -11.71 -10.07
N GLU A 531 -21.01 -12.65 -10.12
CA GLU A 531 -21.22 -13.99 -9.63
C GLU A 531 -21.36 -14.02 -8.10
N LEU A 532 -20.51 -13.26 -7.39
CA LEU A 532 -20.63 -13.07 -5.95
C LEU A 532 -21.98 -12.46 -5.58
N HIS A 533 -22.40 -11.43 -6.28
CA HIS A 533 -23.69 -10.77 -6.02
C HIS A 533 -24.89 -11.72 -6.28
N ARG A 534 -24.86 -12.52 -7.36
CA ARG A 534 -25.87 -13.56 -7.61
C ARG A 534 -25.95 -14.63 -6.52
N CYS A 535 -24.86 -14.84 -5.79
CA CYS A 535 -24.81 -15.72 -4.62
C CYS A 535 -25.23 -15.03 -3.31
N GLY A 536 -25.76 -13.79 -3.35
CA GLY A 536 -26.16 -13.04 -2.16
C GLY A 536 -24.98 -12.46 -1.36
N ILE A 537 -23.79 -12.36 -1.97
CA ILE A 537 -22.60 -11.81 -1.34
C ILE A 537 -22.49 -10.34 -1.72
N THR A 538 -22.49 -9.45 -0.75
CA THR A 538 -22.38 -8.00 -0.97
C THR A 538 -21.01 -7.45 -0.60
N GLY A 539 -20.24 -8.17 0.22
CA GLY A 539 -18.99 -7.72 0.83
C GLY A 539 -19.17 -6.80 2.03
N LEU A 540 -20.41 -6.54 2.46
CA LEU A 540 -20.75 -5.70 3.61
C LEU A 540 -21.16 -6.49 4.86
N GLU A 541 -21.25 -7.80 4.80
CA GLU A 541 -21.86 -8.68 5.81
C GLU A 541 -21.32 -8.40 7.22
N GLN A 542 -20.01 -8.47 7.39
CA GLN A 542 -19.40 -8.23 8.69
C GLN A 542 -19.47 -6.75 9.09
N ALA A 543 -19.28 -5.83 8.16
CA ALA A 543 -19.33 -4.41 8.43
C ALA A 543 -20.73 -3.98 8.92
N ILE A 544 -21.78 -4.49 8.30
CA ILE A 544 -23.17 -4.24 8.72
C ILE A 544 -23.45 -4.84 10.09
N LYS A 545 -23.04 -6.07 10.33
CA LYS A 545 -23.24 -6.75 11.62
C LYS A 545 -22.63 -5.98 12.79
N GLU A 546 -21.45 -5.41 12.58
CA GLU A 546 -20.70 -4.72 13.62
C GLU A 546 -20.92 -3.21 13.67
N ALA A 547 -21.70 -2.66 12.73
CA ALA A 547 -21.97 -1.23 12.66
C ALA A 547 -22.85 -0.73 13.82
N ARG A 548 -22.58 0.48 14.29
CA ARG A 548 -23.46 1.18 15.26
C ARG A 548 -24.77 1.61 14.62
N SER A 549 -24.69 2.12 13.41
CA SER A 549 -25.80 2.56 12.59
C SER A 549 -25.34 2.79 11.16
N ILE A 550 -26.31 2.94 10.27
CA ILE A 550 -26.05 3.09 8.84
C ILE A 550 -26.69 4.37 8.33
N ILE A 551 -25.97 5.11 7.52
CA ILE A 551 -26.46 6.20 6.69
C ILE A 551 -26.43 5.69 5.24
N VAL A 552 -27.55 5.86 4.54
CA VAL A 552 -27.64 5.63 3.09
C VAL A 552 -28.02 6.90 2.37
N THR A 553 -27.71 6.97 1.07
CA THR A 553 -27.93 8.20 0.30
C THR A 553 -29.32 8.28 -0.34
N SER A 554 -30.08 7.16 -0.36
CA SER A 554 -31.41 7.09 -0.97
C SER A 554 -32.36 6.18 -0.20
N GLN A 555 -33.66 6.37 -0.39
CA GLN A 555 -34.69 5.49 0.14
C GLN A 555 -34.60 4.08 -0.47
N GLU A 556 -34.28 4.00 -1.75
CA GLU A 556 -34.06 2.73 -2.44
C GLU A 556 -32.88 1.95 -1.84
N GLY A 557 -31.77 2.64 -1.47
CA GLY A 557 -30.65 2.01 -0.77
C GLY A 557 -31.05 1.44 0.59
N ARG A 558 -31.93 2.15 1.32
CA ARG A 558 -32.50 1.63 2.57
C ARG A 558 -33.35 0.37 2.32
N GLU A 559 -34.18 0.37 1.29
CA GLU A 559 -35.02 -0.76 0.92
C GLU A 559 -34.19 -1.96 0.47
N ALA A 560 -33.16 -1.74 -0.36
CA ALA A 560 -32.25 -2.78 -0.80
C ALA A 560 -31.54 -3.47 0.37
N LEU A 561 -30.96 -2.70 1.30
CA LEU A 561 -30.35 -3.26 2.50
C LEU A 561 -31.38 -3.97 3.40
N THR A 562 -32.59 -3.43 3.52
CA THR A 562 -33.66 -4.06 4.31
C THR A 562 -34.10 -5.39 3.71
N ALA A 563 -34.17 -5.49 2.39
CA ALA A 563 -34.51 -6.72 1.69
C ALA A 563 -33.41 -7.78 1.88
N GLU A 564 -32.14 -7.41 1.83
CA GLU A 564 -31.00 -8.31 1.93
C GLU A 564 -30.76 -8.81 3.37
N TYR A 565 -30.76 -7.88 4.35
CA TYR A 565 -30.33 -8.18 5.72
C TYR A 565 -31.48 -8.29 6.74
N GLY A 566 -32.68 -7.86 6.37
CA GLY A 566 -33.89 -7.98 7.21
C GLY A 566 -33.78 -7.34 8.58
N ALA A 567 -34.21 -8.08 9.62
CA ALA A 567 -34.25 -7.60 11.00
C ALA A 567 -32.85 -7.49 11.67
N SER A 568 -31.82 -7.95 11.01
CA SER A 568 -30.42 -7.91 11.55
C SER A 568 -29.76 -6.54 11.37
N LEU A 569 -30.40 -5.61 10.69
CA LEU A 569 -29.85 -4.29 10.39
C LEU A 569 -29.79 -3.41 11.64
N PRO A 570 -28.67 -2.70 11.85
CA PRO A 570 -28.63 -1.57 12.78
C PRO A 570 -29.54 -0.43 12.28
N PRO A 571 -29.82 0.60 13.10
CA PRO A 571 -30.64 1.75 12.68
C PRO A 571 -30.13 2.39 11.39
N ILE A 572 -31.03 2.56 10.40
CA ILE A 572 -30.73 3.18 9.11
C ILE A 572 -31.37 4.56 9.01
N THR A 573 -30.57 5.53 8.56
CA THR A 573 -31.02 6.90 8.26
C THR A 573 -30.70 7.23 6.80
N VAL A 574 -31.63 7.93 6.13
CA VAL A 574 -31.40 8.43 4.77
C VAL A 574 -30.92 9.88 4.85
N ILE A 575 -29.71 10.14 4.31
CA ILE A 575 -29.19 11.50 4.11
C ILE A 575 -28.72 11.56 2.64
N PRO A 576 -29.45 12.29 1.78
CA PRO A 576 -29.15 12.35 0.35
C PRO A 576 -27.75 12.87 0.03
N LEU A 577 -27.28 12.61 -1.19
CA LEU A 577 -26.03 13.18 -1.69
C LEU A 577 -26.10 14.71 -1.72
N ALA A 578 -25.01 15.36 -1.33
CA ALA A 578 -24.89 16.80 -1.50
C ALA A 578 -24.79 17.18 -2.98
N HIS A 579 -25.53 18.21 -3.32
CA HIS A 579 -25.44 18.85 -4.62
C HIS A 579 -24.39 19.97 -4.56
N PRO A 580 -23.46 20.06 -5.52
CA PRO A 580 -22.50 21.14 -5.54
C PRO A 580 -23.20 22.48 -5.79
N THR A 581 -22.66 23.57 -5.25
CA THR A 581 -23.18 24.92 -5.56
C THR A 581 -22.56 25.38 -6.87
N ARG A 582 -23.41 25.57 -7.88
CA ARG A 582 -22.97 25.94 -9.25
C ARG A 582 -23.72 27.17 -9.77
N SER A 583 -23.13 27.80 -10.79
CA SER A 583 -23.81 28.79 -11.59
C SER A 583 -24.93 28.13 -12.39
N GLN A 584 -26.05 28.82 -12.58
CA GLN A 584 -27.14 28.31 -13.41
C GLN A 584 -26.76 28.35 -14.87
N SER A 585 -26.97 27.25 -15.57
CA SER A 585 -26.82 27.16 -17.03
C SER A 585 -28.07 27.67 -17.71
N ALA A 586 -27.92 28.35 -18.83
CA ALA A 586 -29.05 28.59 -19.73
C ALA A 586 -29.45 27.25 -20.35
N VAL A 587 -30.74 26.99 -20.43
CA VAL A 587 -31.30 25.81 -21.08
C VAL A 587 -32.11 26.21 -22.31
N GLY A 588 -32.24 25.30 -23.26
CA GLY A 588 -32.84 25.51 -24.58
C GLY A 588 -31.93 24.94 -25.68
N GLY A 589 -32.18 25.23 -26.92
CA GLY A 589 -31.36 24.75 -28.04
C GLY A 589 -31.67 23.30 -28.42
N ASN A 590 -30.73 22.71 -29.17
CA ASN A 590 -30.90 21.39 -29.76
C ASN A 590 -29.84 20.39 -29.32
N ARG A 591 -29.11 20.67 -28.22
CA ARG A 591 -28.09 19.79 -27.68
C ARG A 591 -28.63 19.00 -26.49
N VAL A 592 -28.36 17.71 -26.49
CA VAL A 592 -28.57 16.80 -25.38
C VAL A 592 -27.20 16.35 -24.86
N VAL A 593 -27.03 16.28 -23.56
CA VAL A 593 -25.75 15.91 -22.96
C VAL A 593 -25.87 14.64 -22.11
N SER A 594 -24.81 13.84 -22.10
CA SER A 594 -24.59 12.83 -21.05
C SER A 594 -23.25 13.11 -20.39
N PHE A 595 -23.24 13.12 -19.06
CA PHE A 595 -22.09 13.54 -18.24
C PHE A 595 -21.59 12.44 -17.32
N GLY A 596 -20.28 12.30 -17.20
CA GLY A 596 -19.59 11.33 -16.34
C GLY A 596 -18.65 10.43 -17.16
N VAL A 597 -18.09 9.39 -16.54
CA VAL A 597 -17.25 8.42 -17.26
C VAL A 597 -18.07 7.77 -18.35
N VAL A 598 -17.57 7.77 -19.59
CA VAL A 598 -18.25 7.16 -20.75
C VAL A 598 -17.79 5.69 -20.84
N ASP A 599 -18.53 4.83 -20.19
CA ASP A 599 -18.35 3.38 -20.13
C ASP A 599 -19.67 2.63 -20.36
N ASP A 600 -19.63 1.30 -20.37
CA ASP A 600 -20.82 0.47 -20.63
C ASP A 600 -21.92 0.69 -19.56
N ASN A 601 -21.57 1.04 -18.34
CA ASN A 601 -22.54 1.39 -17.28
C ASN A 601 -23.44 2.59 -17.64
N LYS A 602 -22.97 3.47 -18.51
CA LYS A 602 -23.72 4.64 -19.00
C LYS A 602 -24.53 4.35 -20.27
N ARG A 603 -24.43 3.13 -20.79
CA ARG A 603 -25.14 2.67 -22.00
C ARG A 603 -25.06 3.69 -23.16
N PRO A 604 -23.85 4.09 -23.57
CA PRO A 604 -23.68 5.15 -24.56
C PRO A 604 -24.24 4.77 -25.94
N GLU A 605 -24.32 3.48 -26.28
CA GLU A 605 -24.96 2.99 -27.50
C GLU A 605 -26.46 3.31 -27.53
N GLU A 606 -27.16 3.19 -26.41
CA GLU A 606 -28.59 3.56 -26.32
C GLU A 606 -28.78 5.07 -26.47
N LEU A 607 -27.85 5.90 -25.99
CA LEU A 607 -27.88 7.35 -26.22
C LEU A 607 -27.70 7.68 -27.72
N ILE A 608 -26.87 6.92 -28.45
CA ILE A 608 -26.70 7.09 -29.91
C ILE A 608 -27.97 6.59 -30.64
N GLN A 609 -28.63 5.53 -30.17
CA GLN A 609 -29.93 5.09 -30.71
C GLN A 609 -31.02 6.14 -30.46
N LEU A 610 -31.04 6.78 -29.28
CA LEU A 610 -31.93 7.90 -28.99
C LEU A 610 -31.67 9.06 -29.95
N LEU A 611 -30.40 9.41 -30.21
CA LEU A 611 -30.04 10.43 -31.18
C LEU A 611 -30.56 10.12 -32.58
N ALA A 612 -30.55 8.84 -33.00
CA ALA A 612 -31.09 8.39 -34.26
C ALA A 612 -32.63 8.50 -34.38
N LYS A 613 -33.34 8.56 -33.24
CA LYS A 613 -34.81 8.75 -33.20
C LYS A 613 -35.23 10.22 -33.29
N CYS A 614 -34.30 11.15 -33.08
CA CYS A 614 -34.55 12.58 -32.98
C CYS A 614 -33.78 13.35 -34.06
N ASP A 615 -34.43 13.89 -35.07
CA ASP A 615 -33.76 14.43 -36.25
C ASP A 615 -33.00 15.76 -36.02
N ASP A 616 -33.42 16.60 -35.06
CA ASP A 616 -32.90 17.93 -34.79
C ASP A 616 -31.91 18.04 -33.65
N LEU A 617 -31.50 16.89 -33.08
CA LEU A 617 -30.64 16.85 -31.88
C LEU A 617 -29.17 16.63 -32.19
N HIS A 618 -28.32 17.18 -31.35
CA HIS A 618 -26.91 16.84 -31.21
C HIS A 618 -26.68 16.22 -29.84
N LEU A 619 -25.84 15.20 -29.75
CA LEU A 619 -25.47 14.51 -28.52
C LEU A 619 -24.02 14.82 -28.14
N ASP A 620 -23.82 15.35 -26.95
CA ASP A 620 -22.50 15.54 -26.34
C ASP A 620 -22.26 14.50 -25.24
N LEU A 621 -21.28 13.63 -25.42
CA LEU A 621 -20.76 12.74 -24.39
C LEU A 621 -19.58 13.42 -23.70
N ILE A 622 -19.73 13.77 -22.40
CA ILE A 622 -18.75 14.57 -21.66
C ILE A 622 -18.17 13.72 -20.52
N GLY A 623 -16.91 13.35 -20.61
CA GLY A 623 -16.22 12.60 -19.55
C GLY A 623 -15.05 11.79 -20.05
N SER A 624 -14.31 11.15 -19.13
CA SER A 624 -13.20 10.26 -19.51
C SER A 624 -13.72 9.05 -20.31
N ILE A 625 -13.00 8.71 -21.35
CA ILE A 625 -13.33 7.61 -22.26
C ILE A 625 -12.01 6.97 -22.74
N THR A 626 -12.00 5.65 -22.89
CA THR A 626 -10.86 4.95 -23.50
C THR A 626 -10.82 5.15 -25.01
N SER A 627 -9.64 5.00 -25.62
CA SER A 627 -9.51 5.11 -27.09
C SER A 627 -10.32 4.03 -27.82
N GLU A 628 -10.38 2.82 -27.26
CA GLU A 628 -11.15 1.70 -27.80
C GLU A 628 -12.65 2.01 -27.79
N GLN A 629 -13.19 2.43 -26.64
CA GLN A 629 -14.60 2.79 -26.51
C GLN A 629 -14.97 3.96 -27.42
N ARG A 630 -14.09 4.96 -27.53
CA ARG A 630 -14.31 6.08 -28.46
C ARG A 630 -14.46 5.60 -29.92
N THR A 631 -13.58 4.73 -30.36
CA THR A 631 -13.63 4.17 -31.73
C THR A 631 -14.93 3.39 -31.93
N LYS A 632 -15.28 2.51 -31.00
CA LYS A 632 -16.53 1.72 -31.02
C LYS A 632 -17.77 2.62 -31.17
N LEU A 633 -17.85 3.69 -30.39
CA LEU A 633 -19.01 4.60 -30.44
C LEU A 633 -19.08 5.42 -31.74
N ILE A 634 -17.93 5.83 -32.30
CA ILE A 634 -17.88 6.50 -33.62
C ILE A 634 -18.35 5.54 -34.70
N ASP A 635 -17.82 4.32 -34.73
CA ASP A 635 -18.22 3.32 -35.74
C ASP A 635 -19.72 2.99 -35.63
N TYR A 636 -20.24 2.92 -34.42
CA TYR A 636 -21.67 2.69 -34.18
C TYR A 636 -22.53 3.87 -34.64
N SER A 637 -22.10 5.09 -34.41
CA SER A 637 -22.80 6.30 -34.89
C SER A 637 -22.83 6.41 -36.43
N MET A 638 -21.75 5.98 -37.11
CA MET A 638 -21.69 5.88 -38.57
C MET A 638 -22.68 4.84 -39.11
N GLN A 639 -22.83 3.69 -38.42
CA GLN A 639 -23.81 2.66 -38.83
C GLN A 639 -25.25 3.18 -38.75
N LEU A 640 -25.53 4.09 -37.84
CA LEU A 640 -26.85 4.72 -37.69
C LEU A 640 -27.01 6.05 -38.46
N GLY A 641 -25.94 6.54 -39.14
CA GLY A 641 -25.95 7.76 -39.91
C GLY A 641 -26.11 9.04 -39.09
N VAL A 642 -25.56 9.05 -37.87
CA VAL A 642 -25.69 10.17 -36.91
C VAL A 642 -24.35 10.74 -36.46
N GLU A 643 -23.24 10.36 -37.10
CA GLU A 643 -21.88 10.71 -36.72
C GLU A 643 -21.64 12.23 -36.71
N GLU A 644 -22.25 12.99 -37.58
CA GLU A 644 -22.11 14.45 -37.62
C GLU A 644 -22.85 15.16 -36.48
N ARG A 645 -23.75 14.44 -35.78
CA ARG A 645 -24.53 14.93 -34.64
C ARG A 645 -24.03 14.45 -33.31
N LEU A 646 -22.95 13.64 -33.29
CA LEU A 646 -22.31 13.13 -32.08
C LEU A 646 -21.00 13.86 -31.78
N ALA A 647 -20.85 14.42 -30.59
CA ALA A 647 -19.59 14.95 -30.11
C ALA A 647 -19.13 14.21 -28.86
N ILE A 648 -17.87 13.75 -28.82
CA ILE A 648 -17.28 13.07 -27.67
C ILE A 648 -16.18 13.96 -27.12
N HIS A 649 -16.44 14.54 -25.94
CA HIS A 649 -15.53 15.44 -25.24
C HIS A 649 -14.74 14.68 -24.20
N GLY A 650 -13.56 14.59 -24.06
CA GLY A 650 -12.83 13.95 -22.96
C GLY A 650 -13.19 14.55 -21.57
N ARG A 651 -12.39 14.34 -20.58
CA ARG A 651 -12.55 14.95 -19.27
C ARG A 651 -12.48 16.47 -19.36
N ALA A 652 -13.53 17.14 -19.00
CA ALA A 652 -13.63 18.60 -19.01
C ALA A 652 -13.20 19.19 -17.65
N SER A 653 -12.55 20.36 -17.66
CA SER A 653 -12.39 21.20 -16.46
C SER A 653 -13.72 21.84 -16.09
N ASP A 654 -13.86 22.33 -14.84
CA ASP A 654 -15.11 22.99 -14.39
C ASP A 654 -15.52 24.14 -15.31
N SER A 655 -14.56 24.98 -15.77
CA SER A 655 -14.83 26.09 -16.67
C SER A 655 -15.22 25.63 -18.09
N ALA A 656 -14.65 24.53 -18.58
CA ALA A 656 -15.04 23.93 -19.85
C ALA A 656 -16.43 23.29 -19.75
N LEU A 657 -16.72 22.67 -18.61
CA LEU A 657 -18.04 22.08 -18.34
C LEU A 657 -19.14 23.15 -18.31
N ASP A 658 -18.86 24.32 -17.72
CA ASP A 658 -19.80 25.46 -17.75
C ASP A 658 -20.18 25.85 -19.19
N GLY A 659 -19.21 25.88 -20.10
CA GLY A 659 -19.45 26.14 -21.52
C GLY A 659 -20.22 25.03 -22.22
N LEU A 660 -19.89 23.78 -21.94
CA LEU A 660 -20.53 22.61 -22.56
C LEU A 660 -21.99 22.42 -22.09
N LEU A 661 -22.27 22.72 -20.84
CA LEU A 661 -23.62 22.60 -20.25
C LEU A 661 -24.50 23.86 -20.45
N ASN A 662 -23.96 24.89 -21.12
CA ASN A 662 -24.75 26.09 -21.42
C ASN A 662 -25.51 25.91 -22.74
N ASN A 663 -26.77 26.36 -22.77
CA ASN A 663 -27.65 26.25 -23.93
C ASN A 663 -27.90 24.81 -24.41
N VAL A 664 -28.09 23.89 -23.46
CA VAL A 664 -28.49 22.51 -23.72
C VAL A 664 -30.00 22.36 -23.54
N ARG A 665 -30.63 21.44 -24.30
CA ARG A 665 -32.06 21.14 -24.16
C ARG A 665 -32.34 20.45 -22.82
N CYS A 666 -31.62 19.36 -22.58
CA CYS A 666 -31.63 18.57 -21.34
C CYS A 666 -30.42 17.65 -21.29
N ALA A 667 -30.25 16.93 -20.19
CA ALA A 667 -29.33 15.81 -20.06
C ALA A 667 -30.08 14.48 -20.06
N VAL A 668 -29.46 13.44 -20.64
CA VAL A 668 -29.93 12.05 -20.53
C VAL A 668 -28.88 11.24 -19.82
N GLN A 669 -29.25 10.59 -18.74
CA GLN A 669 -28.35 9.84 -17.86
C GLN A 669 -28.91 8.44 -17.63
N PHE A 670 -28.59 7.52 -18.54
CA PHE A 670 -28.85 6.10 -18.32
C PHE A 670 -27.76 5.47 -17.48
N ARG A 671 -28.10 4.47 -16.71
CA ARG A 671 -27.09 3.76 -15.92
C ARG A 671 -27.54 2.36 -15.55
N GLU A 672 -26.67 1.37 -15.77
CA GLU A 672 -26.72 0.11 -15.05
C GLU A 672 -26.23 0.39 -13.63
N GLY A 673 -27.15 0.58 -12.69
CA GLY A 673 -26.84 0.97 -11.32
C GLY A 673 -26.88 -0.20 -10.37
N HIS A 674 -26.03 -0.16 -9.33
CA HIS A 674 -26.27 -0.99 -8.15
C HIS A 674 -27.43 -0.40 -7.33
N PRO A 675 -28.24 -1.24 -6.68
CA PRO A 675 -29.34 -0.77 -5.87
C PRO A 675 -28.91 0.30 -4.85
N GLY A 676 -29.64 1.39 -4.79
CA GLY A 676 -29.41 2.48 -3.85
C GLY A 676 -28.32 3.49 -4.22
N GLN A 677 -27.64 3.32 -5.35
CA GLN A 677 -26.60 4.24 -5.78
C GLN A 677 -27.18 5.54 -6.37
N MET A 678 -26.90 6.67 -5.76
CA MET A 678 -27.16 8.00 -6.35
C MET A 678 -26.05 8.40 -7.34
N SER A 679 -26.42 9.16 -8.36
CA SER A 679 -25.50 9.64 -9.39
C SER A 679 -24.99 11.06 -9.10
N ALA A 680 -23.70 11.22 -8.82
CA ALA A 680 -23.05 12.51 -8.70
C ALA A 680 -23.20 13.37 -9.98
N ALA A 681 -23.26 12.72 -11.15
CA ALA A 681 -23.49 13.40 -12.42
C ALA A 681 -24.89 14.03 -12.48
N ILE A 682 -25.92 13.34 -12.00
CA ILE A 682 -27.28 13.90 -11.90
C ILE A 682 -27.28 15.07 -10.91
N CYS A 683 -26.64 14.93 -9.74
CA CYS A 683 -26.53 16.02 -8.76
C CYS A 683 -25.86 17.27 -9.37
N GLU A 684 -24.79 17.10 -10.16
CA GLU A 684 -24.10 18.18 -10.86
C GLU A 684 -25.02 18.88 -11.88
N LEU A 685 -25.77 18.13 -12.68
CA LEU A 685 -26.68 18.64 -13.69
C LEU A 685 -27.85 19.40 -13.08
N LEU A 686 -28.52 18.82 -12.07
CA LEU A 686 -29.62 19.44 -11.35
C LEU A 686 -29.16 20.74 -10.67
N SER A 687 -27.97 20.78 -10.07
CA SER A 687 -27.43 21.98 -9.42
C SER A 687 -27.20 23.15 -10.39
N ARG A 688 -26.97 22.85 -11.67
CA ARG A 688 -26.83 23.83 -12.75
C ARG A 688 -28.20 24.24 -13.37
N GLY A 689 -29.27 23.61 -12.94
CA GLY A 689 -30.58 23.83 -13.52
C GLY A 689 -30.73 23.22 -14.91
N VAL A 690 -30.03 22.14 -15.20
CA VAL A 690 -30.19 21.35 -16.42
C VAL A 690 -31.21 20.26 -16.16
N PRO A 691 -32.35 20.22 -16.90
CA PRO A 691 -33.32 19.14 -16.77
C PRO A 691 -32.69 17.80 -17.13
N VAL A 692 -33.02 16.76 -16.36
CA VAL A 692 -32.42 15.42 -16.51
C VAL A 692 -33.51 14.39 -16.83
N ILE A 693 -33.26 13.54 -17.81
CA ILE A 693 -34.01 12.32 -18.08
C ILE A 693 -33.16 11.16 -17.63
N SER A 694 -33.67 10.30 -16.80
CA SER A 694 -32.92 9.17 -16.25
C SER A 694 -33.82 7.96 -16.04
N ASP A 695 -33.22 6.78 -16.04
CA ASP A 695 -33.85 5.54 -15.64
C ASP A 695 -33.53 5.16 -14.18
N MET A 696 -32.92 6.07 -13.44
CA MET A 696 -32.58 5.88 -12.02
C MET A 696 -33.68 6.46 -11.12
N THR A 697 -34.20 5.63 -10.23
CA THR A 697 -35.21 6.01 -9.20
C THR A 697 -34.59 6.56 -7.91
N THR A 698 -33.26 6.39 -7.73
CA THR A 698 -32.56 6.72 -6.47
C THR A 698 -32.55 8.20 -6.11
N HIS A 699 -32.88 9.10 -7.04
CA HIS A 699 -32.99 10.54 -6.81
C HIS A 699 -34.40 10.97 -6.33
N GLY A 700 -35.26 10.00 -5.98
CA GLY A 700 -36.63 10.21 -5.52
C GLY A 700 -37.67 10.08 -6.65
N GLU A 701 -38.94 10.30 -6.29
CA GLU A 701 -40.00 10.39 -7.28
C GLU A 701 -39.68 11.52 -8.29
N GLY A 702 -39.93 11.25 -9.57
CA GLY A 702 -39.65 12.21 -10.62
C GLY A 702 -40.39 13.55 -10.38
N HIS A 703 -39.81 14.64 -10.81
CA HIS A 703 -40.36 15.98 -10.83
C HIS A 703 -40.06 16.64 -12.17
N GLU A 704 -40.65 17.82 -12.45
CA GLU A 704 -40.49 18.46 -13.77
C GLU A 704 -39.02 18.66 -14.21
N GLY A 705 -38.08 18.80 -13.26
CA GLY A 705 -36.63 18.89 -13.56
C GLY A 705 -35.90 17.55 -13.63
N LEU A 706 -36.55 16.44 -13.27
CA LEU A 706 -36.02 15.08 -13.31
C LEU A 706 -37.12 14.12 -13.78
N VAL A 707 -37.08 13.77 -15.03
CA VAL A 707 -37.99 12.79 -15.66
C VAL A 707 -37.45 11.39 -15.50
N VAL A 708 -38.13 10.54 -14.78
CA VAL A 708 -37.78 9.14 -14.58
C VAL A 708 -38.56 8.30 -15.60
N ILE A 709 -37.86 7.44 -16.32
CA ILE A 709 -38.41 6.53 -17.34
C ILE A 709 -38.03 5.08 -16.99
N ASP A 710 -38.74 4.12 -17.57
CA ASP A 710 -38.34 2.72 -17.45
C ASP A 710 -37.02 2.44 -18.20
N SER A 711 -36.18 1.57 -17.65
CA SER A 711 -34.89 1.23 -18.23
C SER A 711 -35.06 0.63 -19.63
N GLY A 712 -34.33 1.17 -20.63
CA GLY A 712 -34.39 0.72 -22.02
C GLY A 712 -35.58 1.27 -22.82
N ASP A 713 -36.48 2.08 -22.23
CA ASP A 713 -37.56 2.72 -22.97
C ASP A 713 -37.09 3.98 -23.71
N LEU A 714 -36.45 3.75 -24.86
CA LEU A 714 -35.98 4.83 -25.74
C LEU A 714 -37.11 5.66 -26.37
N ASN A 715 -38.35 5.17 -26.39
CA ASN A 715 -39.46 5.96 -26.90
C ASN A 715 -39.90 6.97 -25.85
N ALA A 716 -40.05 6.53 -24.57
CA ALA A 716 -40.32 7.45 -23.47
C ALA A 716 -39.18 8.48 -23.32
N ALA A 717 -37.93 8.07 -23.51
CA ALA A 717 -36.78 8.98 -23.52
C ALA A 717 -36.93 10.07 -24.62
N ALA A 718 -37.26 9.66 -25.85
CA ALA A 718 -37.45 10.56 -26.99
C ALA A 718 -38.62 11.54 -26.75
N ASP A 719 -39.74 11.05 -26.25
CA ASP A 719 -40.91 11.88 -25.91
C ASP A 719 -40.57 12.91 -24.81
N ALA A 720 -39.79 12.51 -23.80
CA ALA A 720 -39.32 13.41 -22.76
C ALA A 720 -38.31 14.48 -23.29
N VAL A 721 -37.42 14.12 -24.18
CA VAL A 721 -36.51 15.07 -24.85
C VAL A 721 -37.28 16.05 -25.71
N GLU A 722 -38.32 15.58 -26.42
CA GLU A 722 -39.16 16.44 -27.26
C GLU A 722 -40.02 17.42 -26.42
N ALA A 723 -40.48 17.00 -25.24
CA ALA A 723 -41.19 17.87 -24.33
C ALA A 723 -40.36 19.10 -23.91
N PHE A 724 -39.05 19.03 -23.91
CA PHE A 724 -38.11 20.14 -23.63
C PHE A 724 -37.74 20.95 -24.88
N ARG A 725 -38.37 20.70 -26.03
CA ARG A 725 -38.15 21.50 -27.26
C ARG A 725 -38.60 22.95 -27.10
N ASP A 726 -39.66 23.16 -26.34
CA ASP A 726 -40.06 24.51 -25.95
C ASP A 726 -39.06 25.06 -24.90
N GLY A 727 -38.31 26.09 -25.27
CA GLY A 727 -37.33 26.71 -24.40
C GLY A 727 -37.91 27.22 -23.07
N ASN A 728 -39.19 27.62 -23.00
CA ASN A 728 -39.85 28.02 -21.76
C ASN A 728 -40.09 26.79 -20.87
N ALA A 729 -40.52 25.69 -21.43
CA ALA A 729 -40.70 24.43 -20.68
C ALA A 729 -39.36 23.92 -20.15
N ALA A 730 -38.31 23.94 -20.97
CA ALA A 730 -36.97 23.56 -20.55
C ALA A 730 -36.43 24.48 -19.44
N GLN A 731 -36.62 25.80 -19.54
CA GLN A 731 -36.20 26.74 -18.52
C GLN A 731 -36.96 26.52 -17.21
N HIS A 732 -38.28 26.33 -17.26
CA HIS A 732 -39.11 26.04 -16.08
C HIS A 732 -38.64 24.75 -15.38
N ALA A 733 -38.42 23.66 -16.14
CA ALA A 733 -37.88 22.42 -15.64
C ALA A 733 -36.49 22.58 -15.02
N GLY A 734 -35.66 23.42 -15.64
CA GLY A 734 -34.34 23.79 -15.10
C GLY A 734 -34.41 24.52 -13.76
N ASP A 735 -35.34 25.43 -13.61
CA ASP A 735 -35.58 26.17 -12.33
C ASP A 735 -36.07 25.21 -11.23
N VAL A 736 -36.94 24.26 -11.57
CA VAL A 736 -37.41 23.21 -10.63
C VAL A 736 -36.25 22.31 -10.24
N ALA A 737 -35.43 21.85 -11.22
CA ALA A 737 -34.23 21.03 -10.99
C ALA A 737 -33.29 21.72 -9.99
N ARG A 738 -33.00 23.00 -10.22
CA ARG A 738 -32.11 23.77 -9.34
C ARG A 738 -32.70 23.96 -7.95
N SER A 739 -33.99 24.28 -7.86
CA SER A 739 -34.69 24.44 -6.57
C SER A 739 -34.61 23.15 -5.74
N HIS A 740 -34.80 22.01 -6.37
CA HIS A 740 -34.65 20.71 -5.72
C HIS A 740 -33.20 20.48 -5.24
N ALA A 741 -32.21 20.71 -6.11
CA ALA A 741 -30.81 20.56 -5.76
C ALA A 741 -30.36 21.43 -4.58
N MET A 742 -30.90 22.66 -4.48
CA MET A 742 -30.54 23.59 -3.39
C MET A 742 -31.05 23.17 -2.01
N GLN A 743 -31.95 22.20 -1.92
CA GLN A 743 -32.40 21.65 -0.63
C GLN A 743 -31.31 20.78 0.02
N TRP A 744 -30.41 20.23 -0.78
CA TRP A 744 -29.36 19.31 -0.34
C TRP A 744 -27.94 19.78 -0.75
N THR A 745 -27.64 21.05 -0.47
CA THR A 745 -26.27 21.56 -0.65
C THR A 745 -25.29 20.89 0.33
N ALA A 746 -23.97 21.00 0.07
CA ALA A 746 -22.96 20.48 0.97
C ALA A 746 -23.11 21.01 2.41
N THR A 747 -23.54 22.27 2.58
CA THR A 747 -23.83 22.86 3.90
C THR A 747 -24.99 22.14 4.58
N HIS A 748 -26.10 21.91 3.86
CA HIS A 748 -27.27 21.22 4.43
C HIS A 748 -26.96 19.77 4.81
N VAL A 749 -26.21 19.05 3.97
CA VAL A 749 -25.80 17.67 4.27
C VAL A 749 -24.83 17.61 5.46
N ALA A 750 -23.87 18.52 5.54
CA ALA A 750 -22.95 18.62 6.68
C ALA A 750 -23.70 18.89 7.98
N GLN A 751 -24.69 19.80 7.94
CA GLN A 751 -25.55 20.11 9.08
C GLN A 751 -26.41 18.90 9.47
N ALA A 752 -27.06 18.23 8.52
CA ALA A 752 -27.88 17.05 8.77
C ALA A 752 -27.06 15.90 9.40
N LEU A 753 -25.83 15.65 8.89
CA LEU A 753 -24.91 14.70 9.47
C LEU A 753 -24.54 15.05 10.91
N ARG A 754 -24.21 16.32 11.15
CA ARG A 754 -23.86 16.80 12.49
C ARG A 754 -25.00 16.63 13.48
N GLU A 755 -26.23 17.05 13.12
CA GLU A 755 -27.43 16.91 13.95
C GLU A 755 -27.73 15.44 14.24
N TRP A 756 -27.59 14.58 13.24
CA TRP A 756 -27.76 13.16 13.40
C TRP A 756 -26.71 12.55 14.37
N LEU A 757 -25.44 12.94 14.27
CA LEU A 757 -24.39 12.49 15.21
C LEU A 757 -24.64 12.97 16.64
N LEU A 758 -25.13 14.18 16.83
CA LEU A 758 -25.55 14.68 18.15
C LEU A 758 -26.68 13.83 18.75
N GLN A 759 -27.65 13.42 17.94
CA GLN A 759 -28.72 12.51 18.38
C GLN A 759 -28.12 11.14 18.78
N GLN A 760 -27.17 10.61 18.02
CA GLN A 760 -26.47 9.36 18.39
C GLN A 760 -25.72 9.49 19.73
N SER A 761 -25.12 10.65 20.02
CA SER A 761 -24.48 10.93 21.31
C SER A 761 -25.48 10.90 22.48
N MET A 762 -26.65 11.48 22.30
CA MET A 762 -27.71 11.51 23.32
C MET A 762 -28.25 10.11 23.64
N LEU A 763 -28.45 9.30 22.62
CA LEU A 763 -28.89 7.91 22.80
C LEU A 763 -27.87 7.09 23.63
N ARG A 764 -26.56 7.37 23.52
CA ARG A 764 -25.50 6.73 24.29
C ARG A 764 -25.47 7.12 25.76
N THR A 765 -25.80 8.37 26.07
CA THR A 765 -25.74 8.91 27.46
C THR A 765 -27.01 8.64 28.28
N GLY A 766 -28.04 8.04 27.69
CA GLY A 766 -29.30 7.80 28.36
C GLY A 766 -30.06 9.08 28.74
N SER A 767 -29.65 10.23 28.21
CA SER A 767 -30.30 11.51 28.44
C SER A 767 -31.49 11.62 27.50
N THR A 768 -32.67 11.33 27.98
CA THR A 768 -33.93 11.72 27.32
C THR A 768 -34.07 13.24 27.35
N VAL A 769 -34.40 13.85 26.20
CA VAL A 769 -34.80 15.27 26.08
C VAL A 769 -36.07 15.51 26.84
#